data_7fe62089ad1f2497bcc48380bebd3fec
#
_entry.id   7fe62089ad1f2497bcc48380bebd3fec
#
_cell.length_a   1.000
_cell.length_b   1.000
_cell.length_c   1.000
_cell.angle_alpha   90.00
_cell.angle_beta   90.00
_cell.angle_gamma   90.00
#
_symmetry.space_group_name_H-M   'P 1'
#
loop_
_entity.id
_entity.type
_entity.pdbx_description
1 polymer ?
#
loop_
_entity_poly.entity_id
_entity_poly.type
_entity_poly.pdbx_seq_one_letter_code
_entity_poly.pdbx_strand_id
1 'polypeptide(L)'
;MAGVLSGLKVLDLTWGIAGPMTTMLLGDNGAEVTKIEPPGGDPFRGQLGYKVWQRGKKSAILDLKTAADKDVLLALVKTADILVESYTPGTTTKLGIDYATLSKINPRLIYCSITGYGRDNEHSQRPAYDALVQARTGLMFEQRGWAEGALNHMNGLPDPYPDLEIPQDWVQGAPRPGPLFVASYWPSLGAFFTTSMGISAALRARGLTGKGQWVESSLLQGALAGGAGVWQRAEKIDTPGFDTWILNCRSPKGHFQAKDGKWLHNWVPNPRFILQAAAGDTLNASPDLTVQNDPDRFGTGPEEILVMSHYQPILAEAIAKFPVQDWIDAAVTAEMTMQPVRSVEESLADAHFLADGCVTETTDAEFGTIRTVGNAYNMSLTQGKPGAPPVKPGANTEEVRAAARAAALSPSLSPASGREEKTGSPLPLAGEGGRRPGEGRPPLEGITVLDLGLAIAGPFGTQLLSDLGATVIKVNGRFDVFWHRVHIAYMANRGKKSITLNLKDPRAMKILLDLVAKADVVQHNMRYDAAERLKIDYESLKKINPKLIYAHSRGFERGLRQGQPGNDQTGACLSGIQYEDGGMGRGKGGRPLWSFTSFGDTGNGFLSAISIINAIYHRDKTGEGQFVDTSIINAALLNTSYAVATPQGKGFERPRIDGMQLGYSAGHRIYETKNGWLCFVLSNQMHWDELFTVLRAPKLAIDEHFATHEARRKNDAQLTAFIEERMHMHTAQEWFAELDKAGVPVEIVDPEFSRKLHDNAEFRKRQWTVSYPHPVVGKLDQIGLLVNLSDTPGVIQGRPLIVGEHTQEILAGMGYTEEQMKTMEEQMAIGFPGMPRMPPRPAAGAPKQGMAGMLAQEAKKG
;
A
#
# COMPACT_ATOMS: atom_id res chain seq x y z
N MET A 1 -26.89 9.58 2.20
CA MET A 1 -26.32 9.67 3.58
C MET A 1 -25.12 10.60 3.54
N ALA A 2 -24.86 11.33 4.63
CA ALA A 2 -23.68 12.20 4.72
C ALA A 2 -22.41 11.33 4.93
N GLY A 3 -21.30 11.67 4.28
CA GLY A 3 -20.04 10.99 4.49
C GLY A 3 -19.51 11.18 5.92
N VAL A 4 -18.62 10.29 6.37
CA VAL A 4 -18.10 10.25 7.76
C VAL A 4 -17.38 11.54 8.20
N LEU A 5 -16.83 12.32 7.24
CA LEU A 5 -16.12 13.57 7.46
C LEU A 5 -16.96 14.81 7.11
N SER A 6 -18.29 14.66 6.92
CA SER A 6 -19.18 15.77 6.60
C SER A 6 -19.11 16.86 7.66
N GLY A 7 -19.05 18.12 7.19
CA GLY A 7 -18.92 19.30 8.02
C GLY A 7 -17.49 19.70 8.35
N LEU A 8 -16.49 18.91 7.99
CA LEU A 8 -15.07 19.32 8.11
C LEU A 8 -14.65 20.17 6.92
N LYS A 9 -13.81 21.18 7.19
CA LYS A 9 -13.21 22.09 6.20
C LYS A 9 -11.73 21.83 6.07
N VAL A 10 -11.28 21.56 4.84
CA VAL A 10 -9.90 21.22 4.49
C VAL A 10 -9.32 22.30 3.57
N LEU A 11 -8.15 22.80 3.93
CA LEU A 11 -7.33 23.65 3.06
C LEU A 11 -6.22 22.80 2.46
N ASP A 12 -6.19 22.72 1.13
CA ASP A 12 -5.26 21.92 0.35
C ASP A 12 -4.22 22.82 -0.35
N LEU A 13 -3.00 22.83 0.15
CA LEU A 13 -1.84 23.53 -0.41
C LEU A 13 -0.83 22.55 -1.04
N THR A 14 -1.29 21.40 -1.51
CA THR A 14 -0.41 20.32 -1.97
C THR A 14 -0.26 20.30 -3.48
N TRP A 15 0.83 19.69 -3.94
CA TRP A 15 1.14 19.43 -5.35
C TRP A 15 1.52 17.95 -5.52
N GLY A 16 1.63 17.52 -6.76
CA GLY A 16 2.03 16.16 -7.08
C GLY A 16 0.92 15.14 -6.89
N ILE A 17 1.19 14.05 -6.17
CA ILE A 17 0.31 12.89 -6.07
C ILE A 17 -0.17 12.67 -4.63
N ALA A 18 0.74 12.46 -3.69
CA ALA A 18 0.43 12.04 -2.32
C ALA A 18 -0.55 12.98 -1.58
N GLY A 19 -0.26 14.28 -1.58
CA GLY A 19 -1.10 15.28 -0.94
C GLY A 19 -2.47 15.41 -1.59
N PRO A 20 -2.55 15.60 -2.92
CA PRO A 20 -3.82 15.62 -3.64
C PRO A 20 -4.68 14.36 -3.44
N MET A 21 -4.09 13.17 -3.40
CA MET A 21 -4.83 11.92 -3.08
C MET A 21 -5.34 11.92 -1.64
N THR A 22 -4.54 12.41 -0.68
CA THR A 22 -4.96 12.52 0.72
C THR A 22 -6.18 13.42 0.86
N THR A 23 -6.15 14.61 0.27
CA THR A 23 -7.28 15.54 0.33
C THR A 23 -8.46 15.11 -0.53
N MET A 24 -8.24 14.37 -1.63
CA MET A 24 -9.30 13.68 -2.39
C MET A 24 -10.05 12.67 -1.49
N LEU A 25 -9.32 11.83 -0.76
CA LEU A 25 -9.96 10.86 0.14
C LEU A 25 -10.81 11.54 1.21
N LEU A 26 -10.36 12.66 1.77
CA LEU A 26 -11.13 13.45 2.72
C LEU A 26 -12.40 14.00 2.06
N GLY A 27 -12.30 14.54 0.85
CA GLY A 27 -13.43 15.06 0.06
C GLY A 27 -14.45 13.99 -0.30
N ASP A 28 -13.99 12.84 -0.81
CA ASP A 28 -14.86 11.69 -1.14
C ASP A 28 -15.62 11.17 0.08
N ASN A 29 -15.11 11.38 1.29
CA ASN A 29 -15.74 11.03 2.56
C ASN A 29 -16.52 12.18 3.20
N GLY A 30 -16.76 13.26 2.45
CA GLY A 30 -17.73 14.31 2.81
C GLY A 30 -17.12 15.62 3.33
N ALA A 31 -15.79 15.74 3.46
CA ALA A 31 -15.15 16.99 3.82
C ALA A 31 -15.24 18.03 2.68
N GLU A 32 -15.39 19.30 3.03
CA GLU A 32 -15.31 20.42 2.09
C GLU A 32 -13.84 20.78 1.85
N VAL A 33 -13.32 20.48 0.67
CA VAL A 33 -11.91 20.73 0.33
C VAL A 33 -11.78 21.97 -0.55
N THR A 34 -10.95 22.93 -0.11
CA THR A 34 -10.56 24.11 -0.88
C THR A 34 -9.08 24.01 -1.23
N LYS A 35 -8.79 23.81 -2.51
CA LYS A 35 -7.44 23.83 -3.03
C LYS A 35 -6.99 25.27 -3.27
N ILE A 36 -5.88 25.64 -2.66
CA ILE A 36 -5.20 26.92 -2.86
C ILE A 36 -4.10 26.75 -3.91
N GLU A 37 -4.25 27.40 -5.04
CA GLU A 37 -3.32 27.34 -6.16
C GLU A 37 -2.51 28.63 -6.27
N PRO A 38 -1.23 28.58 -6.72
CA PRO A 38 -0.45 29.77 -7.01
C PRO A 38 -0.98 30.50 -8.27
N PRO A 39 -0.55 31.74 -8.52
CA PRO A 39 -0.74 32.39 -9.82
C PRO A 39 -0.23 31.47 -10.95
N GLY A 40 -1.07 31.21 -11.96
CA GLY A 40 -0.77 30.24 -13.02
C GLY A 40 -1.35 28.84 -12.80
N GLY A 41 -1.89 28.56 -11.62
CA GLY A 41 -2.54 27.27 -11.31
C GLY A 41 -1.56 26.17 -10.86
N ASP A 42 -2.09 24.98 -10.68
CA ASP A 42 -1.31 23.79 -10.30
C ASP A 42 -0.51 23.26 -11.50
N PRO A 43 0.81 23.06 -11.39
CA PRO A 43 1.65 22.58 -12.51
C PRO A 43 1.29 21.17 -12.99
N PHE A 44 0.57 20.37 -12.20
CA PHE A 44 0.16 19.00 -12.54
C PHE A 44 -1.16 18.93 -13.33
N ARG A 45 -1.81 20.05 -13.65
CA ARG A 45 -3.11 20.09 -14.37
C ARG A 45 -3.10 19.38 -15.71
N GLY A 46 -1.97 19.33 -16.40
CA GLY A 46 -1.82 18.61 -17.67
C GLY A 46 -1.74 17.09 -17.56
N GLN A 47 -1.66 16.54 -16.36
CA GLN A 47 -1.61 15.09 -16.16
C GLN A 47 -3.01 14.50 -16.04
N LEU A 48 -3.26 13.33 -16.64
CA LEU A 48 -4.57 12.65 -16.56
C LEU A 48 -4.98 12.35 -15.10
N GLY A 49 -4.04 11.95 -14.26
CA GLY A 49 -4.28 11.70 -12.83
C GLY A 49 -4.83 12.92 -12.08
N TYR A 50 -4.58 14.13 -12.56
CA TYR A 50 -5.17 15.35 -11.99
C TYR A 50 -6.70 15.29 -11.99
N LYS A 51 -7.32 14.68 -13.04
CA LYS A 51 -8.78 14.49 -13.13
C LYS A 51 -9.33 13.65 -11.97
N VAL A 52 -8.50 12.77 -11.41
CA VAL A 52 -8.83 11.92 -10.26
C VAL A 52 -8.50 12.62 -8.94
N TRP A 53 -7.23 13.02 -8.79
CA TRP A 53 -6.69 13.47 -7.49
C TRP A 53 -7.25 14.81 -7.00
N GLN A 54 -7.84 15.61 -7.92
CA GLN A 54 -8.42 16.92 -7.60
C GLN A 54 -9.95 16.94 -7.69
N ARG A 55 -10.59 15.78 -7.86
CA ARG A 55 -12.06 15.68 -7.91
C ARG A 55 -12.70 16.21 -6.63
N GLY A 56 -13.86 16.84 -6.76
CA GLY A 56 -14.67 17.31 -5.65
C GLY A 56 -14.14 18.52 -4.90
N LYS A 57 -13.02 19.11 -5.34
CA LYS A 57 -12.39 20.26 -4.67
C LYS A 57 -12.81 21.58 -5.30
N LYS A 58 -13.01 22.61 -4.45
CA LYS A 58 -13.03 24.00 -4.87
C LYS A 58 -11.61 24.46 -5.24
N SER A 59 -11.46 25.37 -6.20
CA SER A 59 -10.18 25.94 -6.61
C SER A 59 -10.16 27.46 -6.39
N ALA A 60 -9.16 27.95 -5.63
CA ALA A 60 -8.91 29.37 -5.44
C ALA A 60 -7.44 29.70 -5.74
N ILE A 61 -7.21 30.75 -6.54
CA ILE A 61 -5.87 31.28 -6.80
C ILE A 61 -5.55 32.34 -5.75
N LEU A 62 -4.47 32.10 -4.99
CA LEU A 62 -3.92 33.04 -4.00
C LEU A 62 -2.38 33.07 -4.15
N ASP A 63 -1.84 34.28 -4.29
CA ASP A 63 -0.38 34.50 -4.21
C ASP A 63 0.04 34.70 -2.75
N LEU A 64 0.41 33.62 -2.09
CA LEU A 64 0.82 33.66 -0.67
C LEU A 64 2.10 34.47 -0.40
N LYS A 65 2.77 34.98 -1.43
CA LYS A 65 3.87 35.96 -1.28
C LYS A 65 3.35 37.37 -1.04
N THR A 66 2.11 37.67 -1.41
CA THR A 66 1.46 38.98 -1.14
C THR A 66 0.78 38.97 0.24
N ALA A 67 0.84 40.10 0.94
CA ALA A 67 0.16 40.22 2.24
C ALA A 67 -1.35 40.01 2.12
N ALA A 68 -1.98 40.58 1.08
CA ALA A 68 -3.42 40.50 0.89
C ALA A 68 -3.95 39.09 0.75
N ASP A 69 -3.29 38.24 -0.05
CA ASP A 69 -3.72 36.86 -0.26
C ASP A 69 -3.34 35.93 0.91
N LYS A 70 -2.21 36.26 1.58
CA LYS A 70 -1.86 35.57 2.83
C LYS A 70 -2.90 35.88 3.92
N ASP A 71 -3.38 37.08 4.06
CA ASP A 71 -4.43 37.44 5.02
C ASP A 71 -5.74 36.68 4.74
N VAL A 72 -6.07 36.42 3.48
CA VAL A 72 -7.19 35.54 3.10
C VAL A 72 -6.98 34.14 3.65
N LEU A 73 -5.80 33.53 3.45
CA LEU A 73 -5.50 32.19 3.98
C LEU A 73 -5.56 32.14 5.52
N LEU A 74 -4.96 33.16 6.20
CA LEU A 74 -4.96 33.23 7.66
C LEU A 74 -6.39 33.35 8.22
N ALA A 75 -7.28 34.10 7.53
CA ALA A 75 -8.69 34.18 7.90
C ALA A 75 -9.41 32.85 7.74
N LEU A 76 -9.18 32.09 6.65
CA LEU A 76 -9.74 30.76 6.44
C LEU A 76 -9.28 29.76 7.52
N VAL A 77 -8.02 29.84 7.93
CA VAL A 77 -7.44 28.97 8.98
C VAL A 77 -8.22 29.07 10.29
N LYS A 78 -8.82 30.23 10.63
CA LYS A 78 -9.63 30.39 11.87
C LYS A 78 -10.76 29.35 11.96
N THR A 79 -11.31 28.91 10.83
CA THR A 79 -12.46 28.00 10.77
C THR A 79 -12.14 26.66 10.09
N ALA A 80 -10.91 26.47 9.62
CA ALA A 80 -10.47 25.22 9.02
C ALA A 80 -10.26 24.14 10.07
N ASP A 81 -10.58 22.91 9.72
CA ASP A 81 -10.33 21.73 10.54
C ASP A 81 -8.96 21.12 10.24
N ILE A 82 -8.59 21.09 8.97
CA ILE A 82 -7.37 20.45 8.45
C ILE A 82 -6.72 21.38 7.43
N LEU A 83 -5.40 21.49 7.48
CA LEU A 83 -4.59 22.07 6.43
C LEU A 83 -3.55 21.03 6.02
N VAL A 84 -3.43 20.78 4.71
CA VAL A 84 -2.43 19.86 4.14
C VAL A 84 -1.50 20.60 3.20
N GLU A 85 -0.19 20.47 3.37
CA GLU A 85 0.82 21.09 2.52
C GLU A 85 1.90 20.09 2.09
N SER A 86 2.55 20.34 0.94
CA SER A 86 3.65 19.51 0.43
C SER A 86 4.87 20.34 -0.01
N TYR A 87 5.14 21.43 0.69
CA TYR A 87 6.29 22.28 0.39
C TYR A 87 7.61 21.68 0.89
N THR A 88 8.69 22.11 0.26
CA THR A 88 10.04 21.86 0.78
C THR A 88 10.18 22.47 2.18
N PRO A 89 10.79 21.75 3.15
CA PRO A 89 10.95 22.24 4.52
C PRO A 89 11.52 23.66 4.60
N GLY A 90 10.94 24.48 5.48
CA GLY A 90 11.28 25.89 5.65
C GLY A 90 10.50 26.86 4.74
N THR A 91 9.85 26.40 3.68
CA THR A 91 9.02 27.27 2.81
C THR A 91 7.84 27.86 3.57
N THR A 92 7.10 27.03 4.32
CA THR A 92 5.95 27.47 5.12
C THR A 92 6.33 28.47 6.21
N THR A 93 7.51 28.31 6.82
CA THR A 93 8.07 29.28 7.80
C THR A 93 8.38 30.62 7.13
N LYS A 94 9.00 30.60 5.93
CA LYS A 94 9.27 31.86 5.17
C LYS A 94 7.98 32.56 4.78
N LEU A 95 6.91 31.83 4.50
CA LEU A 95 5.58 32.37 4.18
C LEU A 95 4.79 32.80 5.43
N GLY A 96 5.20 32.39 6.64
CA GLY A 96 4.48 32.64 7.89
C GLY A 96 3.18 31.81 8.01
N ILE A 97 3.17 30.60 7.45
CA ILE A 97 2.03 29.67 7.45
C ILE A 97 2.43 28.28 7.98
N ASP A 98 3.50 28.20 8.76
CA ASP A 98 3.93 27.00 9.44
C ASP A 98 3.00 26.65 10.63
N TYR A 99 3.12 25.39 11.13
CA TYR A 99 2.30 24.90 12.24
C TYR A 99 2.40 25.78 13.49
N ALA A 100 3.62 26.23 13.84
CA ALA A 100 3.84 27.04 15.04
C ALA A 100 3.11 28.42 14.95
N THR A 101 2.94 28.94 13.75
CA THR A 101 2.18 30.17 13.48
C THR A 101 0.68 29.91 13.45
N LEU A 102 0.24 28.90 12.68
CA LEU A 102 -1.18 28.65 12.45
C LEU A 102 -1.90 28.06 13.67
N SER A 103 -1.22 27.27 14.50
CA SER A 103 -1.78 26.73 15.75
C SER A 103 -2.12 27.79 16.80
N LYS A 104 -1.47 28.96 16.75
CA LYS A 104 -1.83 30.10 17.59
C LYS A 104 -3.14 30.76 17.13
N ILE A 105 -3.41 30.73 15.81
CA ILE A 105 -4.64 31.25 15.22
C ILE A 105 -5.80 30.30 15.46
N ASN A 106 -5.55 29.00 15.25
CA ASN A 106 -6.54 27.94 15.45
C ASN A 106 -5.91 26.75 16.20
N PRO A 107 -6.03 26.68 17.53
CA PRO A 107 -5.48 25.58 18.34
C PRO A 107 -6.10 24.21 18.07
N ARG A 108 -7.21 24.17 17.30
CA ARG A 108 -7.88 22.91 16.88
C ARG A 108 -7.45 22.44 15.50
N LEU A 109 -6.60 23.20 14.80
CA LEU A 109 -6.15 22.87 13.45
C LEU A 109 -5.30 21.59 13.47
N ILE A 110 -5.67 20.64 12.62
CA ILE A 110 -4.79 19.52 12.25
C ILE A 110 -3.98 20.00 11.05
N TYR A 111 -2.67 20.11 11.25
CA TYR A 111 -1.73 20.56 10.23
C TYR A 111 -0.94 19.37 9.71
N CYS A 112 -1.06 19.05 8.42
CA CYS A 112 -0.39 17.91 7.81
C CYS A 112 0.68 18.36 6.82
N SER A 113 1.92 17.87 6.99
CA SER A 113 3.04 18.09 6.08
C SER A 113 3.43 16.80 5.38
N ILE A 114 3.58 16.87 4.05
CA ILE A 114 4.09 15.76 3.22
C ILE A 114 5.36 16.26 2.53
N THR A 115 6.51 15.80 3.01
CA THR A 115 7.82 16.22 2.48
C THR A 115 8.44 15.15 1.58
N GLY A 116 9.52 15.47 0.89
CA GLY A 116 10.25 14.48 0.08
C GLY A 116 10.95 13.41 0.93
N TYR A 117 11.86 13.87 1.77
CA TYR A 117 12.77 12.98 2.53
C TYR A 117 12.66 13.16 4.05
N GLY A 118 11.59 13.80 4.53
CA GLY A 118 11.48 14.20 5.93
C GLY A 118 12.19 15.54 6.21
N ARG A 119 12.10 16.02 7.45
CA ARG A 119 12.71 17.27 7.92
C ARG A 119 14.02 17.00 8.65
N ASP A 120 14.83 18.04 8.80
CA ASP A 120 16.01 18.05 9.66
C ASP A 120 17.03 16.94 9.34
N ASN A 121 17.25 16.68 8.04
CA ASN A 121 18.28 15.81 7.53
C ASN A 121 18.92 16.39 6.27
N GLU A 122 20.07 15.84 5.87
CA GLU A 122 20.87 16.31 4.73
C GLU A 122 20.13 16.27 3.37
N HIS A 123 19.07 15.46 3.26
CA HIS A 123 18.29 15.30 2.02
C HIS A 123 17.01 16.13 1.99
N SER A 124 16.68 16.84 3.08
CA SER A 124 15.40 17.53 3.25
C SER A 124 15.12 18.61 2.17
N GLN A 125 16.17 19.16 1.55
CA GLN A 125 16.06 20.20 0.52
C GLN A 125 16.17 19.64 -0.91
N ARG A 126 16.37 18.36 -1.09
CA ARG A 126 16.55 17.75 -2.41
C ARG A 126 15.22 17.64 -3.18
N PRO A 127 15.27 17.71 -4.53
CA PRO A 127 14.11 17.38 -5.35
C PRO A 127 13.60 15.97 -5.05
N ALA A 128 12.31 15.84 -4.83
CA ALA A 128 11.67 14.58 -4.47
C ALA A 128 10.52 14.27 -5.43
N TYR A 129 10.83 13.49 -6.45
CA TYR A 129 9.88 12.82 -7.34
C TYR A 129 9.87 11.34 -7.03
N ASP A 130 8.76 10.64 -7.27
CA ASP A 130 8.65 9.19 -6.99
C ASP A 130 9.84 8.38 -7.51
N ALA A 131 10.24 8.59 -8.77
CA ALA A 131 11.36 7.89 -9.36
C ALA A 131 12.70 8.16 -8.64
N LEU A 132 12.96 9.41 -8.23
CA LEU A 132 14.18 9.74 -7.47
C LEU A 132 14.19 9.10 -6.09
N VAL A 133 13.03 9.09 -5.40
CA VAL A 133 12.92 8.44 -4.10
C VAL A 133 13.07 6.91 -4.24
N GLN A 134 12.46 6.30 -5.28
CA GLN A 134 12.63 4.87 -5.57
C GLN A 134 14.09 4.51 -5.88
N ALA A 135 14.80 5.37 -6.61
CA ALA A 135 16.22 5.20 -6.90
C ALA A 135 17.05 5.22 -5.60
N ARG A 136 16.93 6.29 -4.82
CA ARG A 136 17.65 6.46 -3.54
C ARG A 136 17.38 5.37 -2.53
N THR A 137 16.17 4.85 -2.47
CA THR A 137 15.76 3.80 -1.53
C THR A 137 16.02 2.39 -2.05
N GLY A 138 16.61 2.24 -3.23
CA GLY A 138 16.90 0.94 -3.81
C GLY A 138 15.68 0.13 -4.24
N LEU A 139 14.45 0.69 -4.18
CA LEU A 139 13.22 0.01 -4.60
C LEU A 139 13.30 -0.50 -6.04
N MET A 140 14.05 0.19 -6.91
CA MET A 140 14.28 -0.24 -8.29
C MET A 140 15.12 -1.53 -8.38
N PHE A 141 16.00 -1.81 -7.40
CA PHE A 141 16.72 -3.08 -7.30
C PHE A 141 15.86 -4.16 -6.66
N GLU A 142 15.09 -3.84 -5.62
CA GLU A 142 14.14 -4.78 -5.02
C GLU A 142 13.16 -5.29 -6.09
N GLN A 143 12.90 -4.49 -7.10
CA GLN A 143 12.11 -4.87 -8.25
C GLN A 143 12.93 -5.69 -9.25
N ARG A 144 13.30 -6.93 -8.83
CA ARG A 144 13.97 -7.96 -9.65
C ARG A 144 15.43 -7.66 -10.01
N GLY A 145 16.12 -6.87 -9.16
CA GLY A 145 17.54 -6.56 -9.33
C GLY A 145 18.53 -7.55 -8.72
N TRP A 146 18.08 -8.41 -7.81
CA TRP A 146 18.93 -9.30 -7.00
C TRP A 146 18.84 -10.76 -7.45
N ALA A 147 19.95 -11.36 -7.82
CA ALA A 147 20.01 -12.77 -8.20
C ALA A 147 19.66 -13.70 -7.04
N GLU A 148 20.12 -13.38 -5.83
CA GLU A 148 19.82 -14.10 -4.59
C GLU A 148 18.38 -13.91 -4.08
N GLY A 149 17.68 -12.88 -4.56
CA GLY A 149 16.36 -12.47 -4.08
C GLY A 149 16.43 -11.41 -2.97
N ALA A 150 15.36 -10.63 -2.82
CA ALA A 150 15.34 -9.45 -1.96
C ALA A 150 15.61 -9.77 -0.47
N LEU A 151 14.98 -10.81 0.09
CA LEU A 151 15.19 -11.19 1.49
C LEU A 151 16.59 -11.75 1.74
N ASN A 152 17.13 -12.53 0.80
CA ASN A 152 18.48 -13.07 0.91
C ASN A 152 19.51 -11.96 0.84
N HIS A 153 19.35 -11.03 -0.11
CA HIS A 153 20.18 -9.83 -0.19
C HIS A 153 20.16 -9.04 1.13
N MET A 154 18.98 -8.74 1.68
CA MET A 154 18.80 -8.03 2.95
C MET A 154 19.51 -8.70 4.12
N ASN A 155 19.49 -10.03 4.18
CA ASN A 155 20.08 -10.81 5.27
C ASN A 155 21.53 -11.24 4.99
N GLY A 156 22.11 -10.85 3.85
CA GLY A 156 23.47 -11.22 3.47
C GLY A 156 23.66 -12.69 3.11
N LEU A 157 22.59 -13.36 2.67
CA LEU A 157 22.62 -14.74 2.21
C LEU A 157 22.98 -14.79 0.71
N PRO A 158 23.79 -15.79 0.30
CA PRO A 158 24.05 -16.01 -1.11
C PRO A 158 22.80 -16.58 -1.83
N ASP A 159 22.84 -16.53 -3.16
CA ASP A 159 21.92 -17.29 -3.99
C ASP A 159 22.01 -18.79 -3.63
N PRO A 160 20.89 -19.46 -3.28
CA PRO A 160 20.91 -20.89 -2.94
C PRO A 160 21.24 -21.81 -4.13
N TYR A 161 21.08 -21.30 -5.36
CA TYR A 161 21.32 -22.06 -6.61
C TYR A 161 22.07 -21.19 -7.62
N PRO A 162 23.35 -20.80 -7.37
CA PRO A 162 24.09 -19.87 -8.21
C PRO A 162 24.34 -20.39 -9.62
N ASP A 163 24.44 -21.71 -9.78
CA ASP A 163 24.71 -22.37 -11.06
C ASP A 163 23.42 -22.66 -11.87
N LEU A 164 22.25 -22.32 -11.33
CA LEU A 164 20.98 -22.50 -12.04
C LEU A 164 20.82 -21.44 -13.12
N GLU A 165 21.00 -21.84 -14.37
CA GLU A 165 20.71 -21.00 -15.53
C GLU A 165 19.21 -21.01 -15.85
N ILE A 166 18.56 -19.86 -15.80
CA ILE A 166 17.18 -19.66 -16.19
C ILE A 166 17.15 -18.78 -17.43
N PRO A 167 16.63 -19.27 -18.58
CA PRO A 167 16.48 -18.48 -19.78
C PRO A 167 15.73 -17.15 -19.49
N GLN A 168 16.21 -16.03 -20.05
CA GLN A 168 15.67 -14.71 -19.78
C GLN A 168 14.17 -14.60 -20.13
N ASP A 169 13.71 -15.31 -21.13
CA ASP A 169 12.32 -15.39 -21.53
C ASP A 169 11.42 -16.16 -20.56
N TRP A 170 12.00 -16.93 -19.64
CA TRP A 170 11.29 -17.57 -18.52
C TRP A 170 11.21 -16.64 -17.31
N VAL A 171 12.15 -15.72 -17.14
CA VAL A 171 12.14 -14.69 -16.10
C VAL A 171 11.17 -13.60 -16.50
N GLN A 172 9.89 -13.86 -16.29
CA GLN A 172 8.81 -13.04 -16.80
C GLN A 172 8.78 -11.66 -16.15
N GLY A 173 8.62 -10.63 -16.98
CA GLY A 173 8.53 -9.24 -16.58
C GLY A 173 9.87 -8.53 -16.36
N ALA A 174 10.99 -9.25 -16.20
CA ALA A 174 12.32 -8.66 -16.11
C ALA A 174 13.06 -8.81 -17.45
N PRO A 175 13.10 -7.79 -18.32
CA PRO A 175 13.65 -7.89 -19.67
C PRO A 175 15.19 -7.93 -19.68
N ARG A 176 15.82 -7.55 -18.59
CA ARG A 176 17.26 -7.41 -18.39
C ARG A 176 17.64 -7.54 -16.91
N PRO A 177 18.91 -7.84 -16.59
CA PRO A 177 19.41 -7.72 -15.22
C PRO A 177 19.49 -6.26 -14.75
N GLY A 178 19.64 -6.06 -13.44
CA GLY A 178 19.80 -4.75 -12.80
C GLY A 178 18.45 -4.09 -12.40
N PRO A 179 18.49 -2.82 -12.00
CA PRO A 179 17.33 -2.12 -11.47
C PRO A 179 16.27 -1.88 -12.55
N LEU A 180 14.99 -1.92 -12.17
CA LEU A 180 13.87 -1.68 -13.07
C LEU A 180 13.16 -0.39 -12.71
N PHE A 181 12.89 0.43 -13.72
CA PHE A 181 11.98 1.56 -13.61
C PHE A 181 10.54 1.05 -13.76
N VAL A 182 9.65 1.45 -12.86
CA VAL A 182 8.23 1.05 -12.90
C VAL A 182 7.30 2.23 -13.02
N ALA A 183 6.09 1.99 -13.51
CA ALA A 183 5.06 3.01 -13.65
C ALA A 183 4.36 3.36 -12.32
N SER A 184 4.45 2.48 -11.35
CA SER A 184 3.84 2.65 -10.02
C SER A 184 4.52 3.74 -9.20
N TYR A 185 3.72 4.62 -8.60
CA TYR A 185 4.18 5.74 -7.75
C TYR A 185 4.23 5.32 -6.26
N TRP A 186 5.00 4.30 -5.92
CA TRP A 186 5.03 3.71 -4.58
C TRP A 186 5.33 4.69 -3.45
N PRO A 187 6.32 5.61 -3.55
CA PRO A 187 6.56 6.63 -2.52
C PRO A 187 5.34 7.51 -2.25
N SER A 188 4.71 8.00 -3.30
CA SER A 188 3.51 8.84 -3.17
C SER A 188 2.31 8.06 -2.63
N LEU A 189 2.11 6.81 -3.05
CA LEU A 189 1.05 5.95 -2.52
C LEU A 189 1.22 5.65 -1.03
N GLY A 190 2.42 5.25 -0.64
CA GLY A 190 2.72 5.00 0.78
C GLY A 190 2.57 6.26 1.62
N ALA A 191 3.00 7.43 1.13
CA ALA A 191 2.81 8.71 1.80
C ALA A 191 1.32 9.09 1.90
N PHE A 192 0.52 8.85 0.84
CA PHE A 192 -0.94 9.00 0.87
C PHE A 192 -1.60 8.13 1.95
N PHE A 193 -1.25 6.85 2.03
CA PHE A 193 -1.80 5.94 3.04
C PHE A 193 -1.42 6.36 4.45
N THR A 194 -0.16 6.66 4.70
CA THR A 194 0.33 7.04 6.04
C THR A 194 -0.24 8.37 6.50
N THR A 195 -0.33 9.38 5.63
CA THR A 195 -0.92 10.69 5.98
C THR A 195 -2.43 10.62 6.17
N SER A 196 -3.15 9.87 5.35
CA SER A 196 -4.60 9.67 5.51
C SER A 196 -4.92 8.98 6.84
N MET A 197 -4.14 7.96 7.21
CA MET A 197 -4.24 7.30 8.51
C MET A 197 -3.91 8.26 9.67
N GLY A 198 -2.83 9.04 9.53
CA GLY A 198 -2.43 10.02 10.54
C GLY A 198 -3.46 11.13 10.77
N ILE A 199 -4.05 11.66 9.70
CA ILE A 199 -5.14 12.65 9.79
C ILE A 199 -6.37 12.05 10.48
N SER A 200 -6.78 10.83 10.11
CA SER A 200 -7.91 10.13 10.76
C SER A 200 -7.66 9.91 12.26
N ALA A 201 -6.44 9.52 12.63
CA ALA A 201 -6.03 9.36 14.02
C ALA A 201 -6.02 10.70 14.77
N ALA A 202 -5.52 11.77 14.15
CA ALA A 202 -5.51 13.12 14.71
C ALA A 202 -6.92 13.70 14.90
N LEU A 203 -7.88 13.38 14.01
CA LEU A 203 -9.29 13.75 14.17
C LEU A 203 -9.89 13.12 15.42
N ARG A 204 -9.65 11.83 15.67
CA ARG A 204 -10.08 11.16 16.90
C ARG A 204 -9.41 11.78 18.14
N ALA A 205 -8.08 11.93 18.10
CA ALA A 205 -7.34 12.56 19.20
C ALA A 205 -7.88 13.96 19.52
N ARG A 206 -8.20 14.76 18.49
CA ARG A 206 -8.83 16.09 18.66
C ARG A 206 -10.21 16.00 19.33
N GLY A 207 -10.98 14.97 19.01
CA GLY A 207 -12.27 14.70 19.69
C GLY A 207 -12.09 14.51 21.20
N LEU A 208 -11.01 13.82 21.62
CA LEU A 208 -10.71 13.53 23.02
C LEU A 208 -10.04 14.71 23.75
N THR A 209 -9.13 15.42 23.09
CA THR A 209 -8.29 16.45 23.72
C THR A 209 -8.81 17.88 23.53
N GLY A 210 -9.66 18.10 22.53
CA GLY A 210 -10.08 19.43 22.09
C GLY A 210 -9.03 20.19 21.28
N LYS A 211 -7.81 19.62 21.08
CA LYS A 211 -6.68 20.26 20.37
C LYS A 211 -6.38 19.60 19.05
N GLY A 212 -6.01 20.37 18.04
CA GLY A 212 -5.36 19.87 16.84
C GLY A 212 -3.91 19.50 17.10
N GLN A 213 -3.22 18.96 16.09
CA GLN A 213 -1.81 18.59 16.17
C GLN A 213 -1.15 18.61 14.78
N TRP A 214 0.17 18.46 14.77
CA TRP A 214 0.91 18.31 13.54
C TRP A 214 1.03 16.82 13.17
N VAL A 215 0.66 16.51 11.93
CA VAL A 215 0.81 15.20 11.29
C VAL A 215 1.91 15.35 10.23
N GLU A 216 2.89 14.47 10.25
CA GLU A 216 4.00 14.52 9.28
C GLU A 216 4.27 13.13 8.70
N SER A 217 4.44 13.08 7.37
CA SER A 217 5.02 11.95 6.65
C SER A 217 5.84 12.48 5.45
N SER A 218 6.44 11.57 4.68
CA SER A 218 7.27 11.90 3.54
C SER A 218 7.20 10.82 2.47
N LEU A 219 7.64 11.16 1.24
CA LEU A 219 7.78 10.17 0.17
C LEU A 219 8.78 9.06 0.57
N LEU A 220 9.82 9.41 1.34
CA LEU A 220 10.73 8.41 1.90
C LEU A 220 10.00 7.43 2.84
N GLN A 221 9.17 7.93 3.76
CA GLN A 221 8.36 7.05 4.63
C GLN A 221 7.34 6.24 3.82
N GLY A 222 6.82 6.80 2.73
CA GLY A 222 5.98 6.08 1.77
C GLY A 222 6.73 4.94 1.06
N ALA A 223 7.99 5.16 0.68
CA ALA A 223 8.86 4.12 0.14
C ALA A 223 9.14 3.01 1.17
N LEU A 224 9.40 3.39 2.44
CA LEU A 224 9.55 2.43 3.54
C LEU A 224 8.27 1.59 3.74
N ALA A 225 7.08 2.19 3.61
CA ALA A 225 5.81 1.47 3.67
C ALA A 225 5.70 0.40 2.56
N GLY A 226 6.14 0.73 1.34
CA GLY A 226 6.22 -0.21 0.22
C GLY A 226 7.18 -1.37 0.47
N GLY A 227 8.31 -1.10 1.11
CA GLY A 227 9.33 -2.11 1.46
C GLY A 227 9.02 -2.95 2.71
N ALA A 228 7.98 -2.63 3.47
CA ALA A 228 7.74 -3.22 4.80
C ALA A 228 7.69 -4.76 4.80
N GLY A 229 7.21 -5.37 3.70
CA GLY A 229 7.13 -6.82 3.55
C GLY A 229 8.50 -7.50 3.39
N VAL A 230 9.41 -6.87 2.67
CA VAL A 230 10.72 -7.46 2.29
C VAL A 230 11.89 -6.91 3.13
N TRP A 231 11.78 -5.69 3.64
CA TRP A 231 12.85 -5.06 4.42
C TRP A 231 12.80 -5.47 5.89
N GLN A 232 13.04 -6.74 6.12
CA GLN A 232 13.12 -7.35 7.46
C GLN A 232 14.44 -8.10 7.58
N ARG A 233 15.19 -7.85 8.65
CA ARG A 233 16.45 -8.51 8.93
C ARG A 233 16.33 -9.35 10.19
N ALA A 234 16.64 -10.64 10.08
CA ALA A 234 16.63 -11.60 11.18
C ALA A 234 18.05 -12.03 11.54
N GLU A 235 18.34 -12.18 12.84
CA GLU A 235 19.64 -12.67 13.32
C GLU A 235 19.85 -14.15 12.95
N LYS A 236 18.79 -14.97 13.09
CA LYS A 236 18.79 -16.40 12.72
C LYS A 236 18.24 -16.53 11.32
N ILE A 237 19.12 -16.39 10.37
CA ILE A 237 18.81 -16.34 8.93
C ILE A 237 18.34 -17.68 8.34
N ASP A 238 18.69 -18.78 8.96
CA ASP A 238 18.25 -20.15 8.61
C ASP A 238 16.83 -20.48 9.10
N THR A 239 16.16 -19.50 9.71
CA THR A 239 14.78 -19.67 10.16
C THR A 239 13.85 -19.83 8.97
N PRO A 240 13.02 -20.90 8.93
CA PRO A 240 12.06 -21.11 7.85
C PRO A 240 11.17 -19.88 7.60
N GLY A 241 11.03 -19.49 6.32
CA GLY A 241 10.20 -18.37 5.88
C GLY A 241 10.95 -17.08 5.62
N PHE A 242 12.23 -16.98 6.00
CA PHE A 242 13.08 -15.86 5.58
C PHE A 242 13.80 -16.09 4.25
N ASP A 243 13.85 -17.34 3.79
CA ASP A 243 14.29 -17.68 2.45
C ASP A 243 13.08 -18.16 1.65
N THR A 244 12.68 -17.44 0.63
CA THR A 244 11.49 -17.74 -0.17
C THR A 244 11.75 -17.51 -1.66
N TRP A 245 11.46 -18.52 -2.48
CA TRP A 245 11.63 -18.48 -3.93
C TRP A 245 10.84 -17.34 -4.59
N ILE A 246 9.71 -16.96 -4.01
CA ILE A 246 8.82 -15.97 -4.60
C ILE A 246 9.46 -14.59 -4.72
N LEU A 247 10.42 -14.28 -3.85
CA LEU A 247 11.17 -13.03 -3.86
C LEU A 247 12.53 -13.15 -4.59
N ASN A 248 12.87 -14.33 -5.12
CA ASN A 248 14.03 -14.50 -5.99
C ASN A 248 13.71 -13.91 -7.38
N CYS A 249 14.53 -12.97 -7.85
CA CYS A 249 14.28 -12.27 -9.10
C CYS A 249 14.35 -13.16 -10.35
N ARG A 250 15.10 -14.25 -10.30
CA ARG A 250 15.21 -15.23 -11.38
C ARG A 250 14.03 -16.19 -11.48
N SER A 251 13.26 -16.35 -10.40
CA SER A 251 12.14 -17.30 -10.37
C SER A 251 11.05 -16.91 -11.36
N PRO A 252 10.57 -17.81 -12.22
CA PRO A 252 9.35 -17.63 -12.99
C PRO A 252 8.15 -17.30 -12.08
N LYS A 253 7.24 -16.41 -12.50
CA LYS A 253 6.18 -15.86 -11.65
C LYS A 253 4.76 -16.28 -12.04
N GLY A 254 4.59 -17.37 -12.74
CA GLY A 254 3.26 -17.85 -13.11
C GLY A 254 2.51 -16.97 -14.11
N HIS A 255 3.23 -16.21 -14.94
CA HIS A 255 2.68 -15.51 -16.09
C HIS A 255 2.79 -16.40 -17.32
N PHE A 256 1.68 -16.58 -18.04
CA PHE A 256 1.64 -17.40 -19.23
C PHE A 256 0.83 -16.69 -20.32
N GLN A 257 1.26 -16.87 -21.58
CA GLN A 257 0.53 -16.37 -22.73
C GLN A 257 -0.40 -17.47 -23.26
N ALA A 258 -1.68 -17.16 -23.39
CA ALA A 258 -2.69 -18.09 -23.86
C ALA A 258 -2.82 -18.06 -25.39
N LYS A 259 -3.65 -18.95 -25.95
CA LYS A 259 -3.88 -19.11 -27.40
C LYS A 259 -4.30 -17.80 -28.10
N ASP A 260 -5.05 -16.95 -27.44
CA ASP A 260 -5.53 -15.66 -27.96
C ASP A 260 -4.49 -14.54 -27.82
N GLY A 261 -3.24 -14.85 -27.44
CA GLY A 261 -2.14 -13.91 -27.29
C GLY A 261 -2.23 -13.06 -26.01
N LYS A 262 -3.27 -13.20 -25.22
CA LYS A 262 -3.42 -12.51 -23.93
C LYS A 262 -2.62 -13.22 -22.85
N TRP A 263 -2.22 -12.45 -21.82
CA TRP A 263 -1.53 -12.96 -20.66
C TRP A 263 -2.50 -13.29 -19.53
N LEU A 264 -2.23 -14.38 -18.81
CA LEU A 264 -2.84 -14.71 -17.53
C LEU A 264 -1.78 -14.83 -16.45
N HIS A 265 -2.20 -14.58 -15.22
CA HIS A 265 -1.41 -14.81 -14.03
C HIS A 265 -2.03 -15.94 -13.20
N ASN A 266 -1.22 -16.94 -12.85
CA ASN A 266 -1.55 -17.97 -11.88
C ASN A 266 -0.60 -17.80 -10.68
N TRP A 267 -1.13 -17.37 -9.53
CA TRP A 267 -0.33 -17.01 -8.35
C TRP A 267 0.64 -18.12 -7.92
N VAL A 268 0.13 -19.29 -7.73
CA VAL A 268 0.93 -20.49 -7.45
C VAL A 268 0.49 -21.54 -8.48
N PRO A 269 1.26 -21.76 -9.56
CA PRO A 269 0.89 -22.72 -10.56
C PRO A 269 0.67 -24.09 -9.96
N ASN A 270 -0.36 -24.77 -10.45
CA ASN A 270 -0.68 -26.14 -10.10
C ASN A 270 -0.47 -27.01 -11.34
N PRO A 271 0.71 -27.66 -11.46
CA PRO A 271 1.04 -28.44 -12.65
C PRO A 271 0.03 -29.53 -12.94
N ARG A 272 -0.43 -30.27 -11.93
CA ARG A 272 -1.42 -31.36 -12.11
C ARG A 272 -2.72 -30.83 -12.72
N PHE A 273 -3.25 -29.72 -12.19
CA PHE A 273 -4.47 -29.12 -12.73
C PHE A 273 -4.26 -28.70 -14.19
N ILE A 274 -3.23 -27.88 -14.47
CA ILE A 274 -3.00 -27.33 -15.81
C ILE A 274 -2.81 -28.45 -16.84
N LEU A 275 -1.97 -29.43 -16.54
CA LEU A 275 -1.66 -30.52 -17.47
C LEU A 275 -2.84 -31.46 -17.70
N GLN A 276 -3.62 -31.79 -16.65
CA GLN A 276 -4.78 -32.68 -16.79
C GLN A 276 -5.96 -31.93 -17.45
N ALA A 277 -6.17 -30.64 -17.12
CA ALA A 277 -7.20 -29.86 -17.77
C ALA A 277 -6.96 -29.70 -19.28
N ALA A 278 -5.70 -29.57 -19.71
CA ALA A 278 -5.29 -29.38 -21.10
C ALA A 278 -4.90 -30.67 -21.82
N ALA A 279 -5.23 -31.84 -21.29
CA ALA A 279 -4.82 -33.13 -21.86
C ALA A 279 -5.55 -33.49 -23.19
N GLY A 280 -6.73 -32.94 -23.41
CA GLY A 280 -7.58 -33.16 -24.60
C GLY A 280 -7.69 -31.94 -25.50
N ASP A 281 -8.58 -32.06 -26.50
CA ASP A 281 -8.90 -30.98 -27.44
C ASP A 281 -9.83 -29.94 -26.84
N THR A 282 -10.45 -30.22 -25.72
CA THR A 282 -11.27 -29.30 -24.93
C THR A 282 -10.75 -29.22 -23.52
N LEU A 283 -10.81 -28.03 -22.93
CA LEU A 283 -10.37 -27.82 -21.56
C LEU A 283 -11.34 -28.54 -20.60
N ASN A 284 -10.80 -29.43 -19.75
CA ASN A 284 -11.60 -30.21 -18.80
C ASN A 284 -11.27 -29.81 -17.35
N ALA A 285 -12.15 -29.02 -16.75
CA ALA A 285 -12.01 -28.68 -15.33
C ALA A 285 -12.74 -29.70 -14.45
N SER A 286 -12.06 -30.13 -13.38
CA SER A 286 -12.65 -31.00 -12.37
C SER A 286 -12.39 -30.46 -10.97
N PRO A 287 -13.38 -30.44 -10.06
CA PRO A 287 -13.18 -30.09 -8.66
C PRO A 287 -12.15 -30.98 -7.94
N ASP A 288 -11.92 -32.18 -8.46
CA ASP A 288 -10.92 -33.13 -7.92
C ASP A 288 -9.46 -32.69 -8.20
N LEU A 289 -9.26 -31.71 -9.10
CA LEU A 289 -7.96 -31.16 -9.48
C LEU A 289 -7.59 -29.91 -8.67
N THR A 290 -8.01 -29.80 -7.43
CA THR A 290 -7.72 -28.66 -6.56
C THR A 290 -6.25 -28.61 -6.11
N VAL A 291 -5.77 -27.42 -5.70
CA VAL A 291 -4.40 -27.22 -5.17
C VAL A 291 -4.09 -28.18 -4.02
N GLN A 292 -5.07 -28.51 -3.16
CA GLN A 292 -4.85 -29.42 -2.03
C GLN A 292 -4.58 -30.86 -2.45
N ASN A 293 -5.03 -31.25 -3.62
CA ASN A 293 -4.89 -32.60 -4.15
C ASN A 293 -3.67 -32.76 -5.07
N ASP A 294 -2.92 -31.67 -5.33
CA ASP A 294 -1.72 -31.74 -6.16
C ASP A 294 -0.49 -32.15 -5.32
N PRO A 295 0.14 -33.31 -5.62
CA PRO A 295 1.36 -33.73 -4.94
C PRO A 295 2.57 -32.83 -5.27
N ASP A 296 2.56 -32.17 -6.43
CA ASP A 296 3.59 -31.25 -6.89
C ASP A 296 3.23 -29.77 -6.59
N ARG A 297 2.31 -29.58 -5.66
CA ARG A 297 1.95 -28.24 -5.18
C ARG A 297 3.18 -27.49 -4.67
N PHE A 298 3.39 -26.30 -5.20
CA PHE A 298 4.49 -25.44 -4.78
C PHE A 298 4.39 -25.05 -3.30
N GLY A 299 5.52 -25.13 -2.62
CA GLY A 299 5.72 -24.64 -1.26
C GLY A 299 6.20 -23.19 -1.24
N THR A 300 6.95 -22.84 -0.21
CA THR A 300 7.54 -21.49 -0.04
C THR A 300 9.07 -21.53 0.13
N GLY A 301 9.67 -22.72 0.10
CA GLY A 301 11.12 -22.90 0.26
C GLY A 301 11.93 -22.45 -0.98
N PRO A 302 13.24 -22.29 -0.83
CA PRO A 302 14.12 -21.89 -1.93
C PRO A 302 14.19 -22.93 -3.06
N GLU A 303 13.97 -24.21 -2.74
CA GLU A 303 13.94 -25.32 -3.71
C GLU A 303 12.82 -25.19 -4.75
N GLU A 304 11.79 -24.40 -4.47
CA GLU A 304 10.67 -24.20 -5.39
C GLU A 304 11.09 -23.48 -6.70
N ILE A 305 12.22 -22.79 -6.70
CA ILE A 305 12.76 -22.24 -7.94
C ILE A 305 13.10 -23.33 -8.96
N LEU A 306 13.60 -24.49 -8.49
CA LEU A 306 13.92 -25.65 -9.34
C LEU A 306 12.65 -26.24 -9.97
N VAL A 307 11.59 -26.36 -9.16
CA VAL A 307 10.28 -26.86 -9.59
C VAL A 307 9.65 -25.91 -10.61
N MET A 308 9.66 -24.61 -10.33
CA MET A 308 9.14 -23.58 -11.24
C MET A 308 9.89 -23.59 -12.57
N SER A 309 11.22 -23.69 -12.54
CA SER A 309 12.03 -23.72 -13.75
C SER A 309 11.79 -24.99 -14.58
N HIS A 310 11.61 -26.13 -13.93
CA HIS A 310 11.27 -27.39 -14.61
C HIS A 310 9.90 -27.31 -15.31
N TYR A 311 8.89 -26.83 -14.60
CA TYR A 311 7.52 -26.80 -15.14
C TYR A 311 7.24 -25.63 -16.09
N GLN A 312 7.99 -24.54 -16.04
CA GLN A 312 7.69 -23.33 -16.80
C GLN A 312 7.43 -23.56 -18.31
N PRO A 313 8.30 -24.25 -19.08
CA PRO A 313 8.04 -24.48 -20.49
C PRO A 313 6.86 -25.42 -20.73
N ILE A 314 6.70 -26.46 -19.89
CA ILE A 314 5.64 -27.45 -20.01
C ILE A 314 4.26 -26.81 -19.77
N LEU A 315 4.15 -25.97 -18.75
CA LEU A 315 2.91 -25.25 -18.44
C LEU A 315 2.61 -24.17 -19.48
N ALA A 316 3.62 -23.49 -20.00
CA ALA A 316 3.45 -22.50 -21.06
C ALA A 316 2.87 -23.15 -22.33
N GLU A 317 3.38 -24.32 -22.74
CA GLU A 317 2.84 -25.07 -23.86
C GLU A 317 1.38 -25.52 -23.62
N ALA A 318 1.07 -26.02 -22.44
CA ALA A 318 -0.29 -26.43 -22.08
C ALA A 318 -1.27 -25.23 -22.12
N ILE A 319 -0.88 -24.11 -21.54
CA ILE A 319 -1.74 -22.90 -21.46
C ILE A 319 -1.96 -22.28 -22.83
N ALA A 320 -0.98 -22.33 -23.73
CA ALA A 320 -1.10 -21.82 -25.10
C ALA A 320 -2.12 -22.58 -25.98
N LYS A 321 -2.67 -23.71 -25.52
CA LYS A 321 -3.69 -24.47 -26.28
C LYS A 321 -5.08 -23.82 -26.26
N PHE A 322 -5.42 -23.05 -25.25
CA PHE A 322 -6.76 -22.50 -25.03
C PHE A 322 -6.74 -20.99 -24.75
N PRO A 323 -7.84 -20.24 -25.05
CA PRO A 323 -7.95 -18.83 -24.72
C PRO A 323 -7.91 -18.55 -23.20
N VAL A 324 -7.54 -17.32 -22.80
CA VAL A 324 -7.47 -16.90 -21.39
C VAL A 324 -8.79 -17.12 -20.65
N GLN A 325 -9.94 -16.83 -21.29
CA GLN A 325 -11.23 -16.93 -20.61
C GLN A 325 -11.57 -18.41 -20.26
N ASP A 326 -11.25 -19.35 -21.13
CA ASP A 326 -11.49 -20.76 -20.86
C ASP A 326 -10.68 -21.24 -19.63
N TRP A 327 -9.44 -20.76 -19.50
CA TRP A 327 -8.60 -21.04 -18.34
C TRP A 327 -9.15 -20.43 -17.05
N ILE A 328 -9.69 -19.22 -17.10
CA ILE A 328 -10.29 -18.58 -15.93
C ILE A 328 -11.52 -19.37 -15.48
N ASP A 329 -12.39 -19.77 -16.40
CA ASP A 329 -13.61 -20.52 -16.11
C ASP A 329 -13.26 -21.91 -15.52
N ALA A 330 -12.25 -22.57 -16.07
CA ALA A 330 -11.74 -23.83 -15.55
C ALA A 330 -11.16 -23.70 -14.12
N ALA A 331 -10.38 -22.64 -13.88
CA ALA A 331 -9.79 -22.37 -12.58
C ALA A 331 -10.85 -22.09 -11.50
N VAL A 332 -11.92 -21.37 -11.85
CA VAL A 332 -13.06 -21.15 -10.93
C VAL A 332 -13.69 -22.46 -10.51
N THR A 333 -13.93 -23.39 -11.46
CA THR A 333 -14.48 -24.71 -11.18
C THR A 333 -13.57 -25.54 -10.26
N ALA A 334 -12.24 -25.39 -10.41
CA ALA A 334 -11.24 -26.10 -9.60
C ALA A 334 -10.86 -25.36 -8.30
N GLU A 335 -11.56 -24.27 -7.94
CA GLU A 335 -11.25 -23.39 -6.80
C GLU A 335 -9.81 -22.81 -6.82
N MET A 336 -9.28 -22.57 -8.02
CA MET A 336 -7.96 -22.01 -8.23
C MET A 336 -8.01 -20.54 -8.60
N THR A 337 -6.89 -19.85 -8.43
CA THR A 337 -6.78 -18.43 -8.76
C THR A 337 -5.97 -18.24 -10.02
N MET A 338 -6.66 -18.04 -11.14
CA MET A 338 -6.13 -17.52 -12.41
C MET A 338 -6.86 -16.25 -12.77
N GLN A 339 -6.13 -15.20 -13.16
CA GLN A 339 -6.72 -13.93 -13.56
C GLN A 339 -6.06 -13.39 -14.84
N PRO A 340 -6.80 -12.67 -15.70
CA PRO A 340 -6.22 -12.06 -16.90
C PRO A 340 -5.33 -10.87 -16.49
N VAL A 341 -4.19 -10.71 -17.15
CA VAL A 341 -3.41 -9.47 -17.05
C VAL A 341 -4.07 -8.42 -17.97
N ARG A 342 -4.59 -7.38 -17.36
CA ARG A 342 -5.36 -6.31 -18.04
C ARG A 342 -4.54 -5.02 -18.13
N SER A 343 -4.86 -4.19 -19.12
CA SER A 343 -4.49 -2.78 -19.09
C SER A 343 -5.34 -2.04 -18.05
N VAL A 344 -4.91 -0.85 -17.65
CA VAL A 344 -5.71 0.00 -16.74
C VAL A 344 -7.05 0.37 -17.36
N GLU A 345 -7.07 0.60 -18.67
CA GLU A 345 -8.25 0.96 -19.42
C GLU A 345 -9.31 -0.16 -19.43
N GLU A 346 -8.85 -1.42 -19.59
CA GLU A 346 -9.74 -2.59 -19.47
C GLU A 346 -10.28 -2.75 -18.05
N SER A 347 -9.47 -2.43 -17.06
CA SER A 347 -9.87 -2.47 -15.65
C SER A 347 -10.93 -1.42 -15.33
N LEU A 348 -10.75 -0.20 -15.81
CA LEU A 348 -11.72 0.89 -15.65
C LEU A 348 -13.03 0.62 -16.43
N ALA A 349 -12.99 -0.19 -17.48
CA ALA A 349 -14.18 -0.61 -18.23
C ALA A 349 -14.96 -1.76 -17.58
N ASP A 350 -14.39 -2.44 -16.55
CA ASP A 350 -15.05 -3.59 -15.91
C ASP A 350 -16.38 -3.19 -15.24
N ALA A 351 -17.47 -3.80 -15.71
CA ALA A 351 -18.81 -3.53 -15.20
C ALA A 351 -19.00 -3.96 -13.73
N HIS A 352 -18.27 -4.98 -13.28
CA HIS A 352 -18.34 -5.47 -11.90
C HIS A 352 -17.61 -4.51 -10.94
N PHE A 353 -16.50 -3.91 -11.38
CA PHE A 353 -15.82 -2.86 -10.62
C PHE A 353 -16.68 -1.60 -10.50
N LEU A 354 -17.40 -1.24 -11.58
CA LEU A 354 -18.36 -0.14 -11.55
C LEU A 354 -19.52 -0.44 -10.59
N ALA A 355 -20.08 -1.64 -10.64
CA ALA A 355 -21.20 -2.04 -9.79
C ALA A 355 -20.84 -2.08 -8.28
N ASP A 356 -19.61 -2.47 -7.91
CA ASP A 356 -19.12 -2.46 -6.53
C ASP A 356 -18.65 -1.07 -6.04
N GLY A 357 -18.50 -0.11 -6.97
CA GLY A 357 -18.01 1.23 -6.68
C GLY A 357 -16.47 1.34 -6.62
N CYS A 358 -15.74 0.29 -6.97
CA CYS A 358 -14.28 0.33 -7.14
C CYS A 358 -13.86 1.25 -8.29
N VAL A 359 -14.73 1.39 -9.30
CA VAL A 359 -14.67 2.33 -10.41
C VAL A 359 -15.89 3.25 -10.33
N THR A 360 -15.73 4.49 -10.73
CA THR A 360 -16.82 5.47 -10.85
C THR A 360 -16.88 6.05 -12.25
N GLU A 361 -18.08 6.42 -12.68
CA GLU A 361 -18.32 7.09 -13.95
C GLU A 361 -18.75 8.54 -13.70
N THR A 362 -18.21 9.47 -14.47
CA THR A 362 -18.49 10.90 -14.33
C THR A 362 -18.37 11.60 -15.69
N THR A 363 -18.96 12.79 -15.82
CA THR A 363 -18.86 13.61 -17.03
C THR A 363 -17.81 14.69 -16.83
N ASP A 364 -16.72 14.62 -17.58
CA ASP A 364 -15.67 15.64 -17.65
C ASP A 364 -15.96 16.60 -18.79
N ALA A 365 -15.68 17.89 -18.59
CA ALA A 365 -15.98 18.94 -19.59
C ALA A 365 -15.12 18.81 -20.87
N GLU A 366 -13.94 18.20 -20.78
CA GLU A 366 -12.99 18.05 -21.88
C GLU A 366 -13.11 16.67 -22.55
N PHE A 367 -13.28 15.61 -21.75
CA PHE A 367 -13.22 14.22 -22.20
C PHE A 367 -14.60 13.56 -22.37
N GLY A 368 -15.68 14.24 -21.98
CA GLY A 368 -17.02 13.64 -21.95
C GLY A 368 -17.18 12.63 -20.81
N THR A 369 -17.91 11.54 -21.06
CA THR A 369 -18.08 10.50 -20.03
C THR A 369 -16.80 9.70 -19.86
N ILE A 370 -16.26 9.71 -18.64
CA ILE A 370 -15.04 8.99 -18.26
C ILE A 370 -15.26 8.10 -17.05
N ARG A 371 -14.46 7.05 -16.97
CA ARG A 371 -14.33 6.18 -15.79
C ARG A 371 -12.98 6.37 -15.12
N THR A 372 -13.02 6.39 -13.81
CA THR A 372 -11.84 6.58 -12.94
C THR A 372 -11.94 5.65 -11.73
N VAL A 373 -10.87 5.54 -10.93
CA VAL A 373 -10.95 4.85 -9.64
C VAL A 373 -12.07 5.45 -8.77
N GLY A 374 -12.85 4.56 -8.16
CA GLY A 374 -14.03 4.91 -7.34
C GLY A 374 -13.73 5.12 -5.87
N ASN A 375 -14.54 4.53 -5.00
CA ASN A 375 -14.38 4.58 -3.54
C ASN A 375 -13.14 3.80 -3.09
N ALA A 376 -12.39 4.34 -2.15
CA ALA A 376 -11.27 3.64 -1.53
C ALA A 376 -11.74 2.56 -0.53
N TYR A 377 -12.87 2.79 0.14
CA TYR A 377 -13.52 1.88 1.08
C TYR A 377 -15.02 2.18 1.17
N ASN A 378 -15.77 1.24 1.74
CA ASN A 378 -17.21 1.36 1.94
C ASN A 378 -17.57 1.40 3.42
N MET A 379 -18.60 2.18 3.79
CA MET A 379 -19.10 2.35 5.14
C MET A 379 -20.63 2.31 5.12
N SER A 380 -21.25 1.41 5.90
CA SER A 380 -22.70 1.13 5.81
C SER A 380 -23.61 2.29 6.25
N LEU A 381 -23.17 3.12 7.19
CA LEU A 381 -23.95 4.27 7.68
C LEU A 381 -23.47 5.61 7.10
N THR A 382 -22.22 5.71 6.69
CA THR A 382 -21.59 6.97 6.28
C THR A 382 -20.81 6.80 4.97
N GLN A 383 -21.49 6.25 3.95
CA GLN A 383 -20.89 5.94 2.64
C GLN A 383 -20.28 7.18 1.99
N GLY A 384 -19.00 7.08 1.62
CA GLY A 384 -18.31 8.06 0.79
C GLY A 384 -18.84 8.06 -0.65
N LYS A 385 -18.61 9.16 -1.37
CA LYS A 385 -18.95 9.31 -2.77
C LYS A 385 -17.85 10.06 -3.51
N PRO A 386 -17.30 9.51 -4.60
CA PRO A 386 -16.34 10.24 -5.44
C PRO A 386 -16.89 11.59 -5.89
N GLY A 387 -16.07 12.63 -5.76
CA GLY A 387 -16.44 13.99 -6.13
C GLY A 387 -16.56 14.21 -7.63
N ALA A 388 -17.13 15.35 -8.04
CA ALA A 388 -17.19 15.79 -9.44
C ALA A 388 -15.77 16.06 -10.01
N PRO A 389 -15.58 16.02 -11.34
CA PRO A 389 -14.31 16.38 -11.96
C PRO A 389 -13.79 17.75 -11.53
N PRO A 390 -12.45 17.97 -11.60
CA PRO A 390 -11.84 19.24 -11.16
C PRO A 390 -12.41 20.44 -11.91
N VAL A 391 -12.63 21.53 -11.20
CA VAL A 391 -13.03 22.82 -11.75
C VAL A 391 -11.84 23.54 -12.42
N LYS A 392 -12.11 24.60 -13.19
CA LYS A 392 -11.07 25.46 -13.76
C LYS A 392 -10.24 26.13 -12.65
N PRO A 393 -8.95 26.48 -12.90
CA PRO A 393 -8.14 27.23 -11.95
C PRO A 393 -8.85 28.49 -11.48
N GLY A 394 -8.94 28.67 -10.17
CA GLY A 394 -9.51 29.86 -9.54
C GLY A 394 -11.02 30.02 -9.66
N ALA A 395 -11.75 28.99 -10.13
CA ALA A 395 -13.20 29.05 -10.32
C ALA A 395 -13.97 29.49 -9.05
N ASN A 396 -13.41 29.25 -7.87
CA ASN A 396 -14.03 29.60 -6.61
C ASN A 396 -13.29 30.73 -5.87
N THR A 397 -12.37 31.47 -6.50
CA THR A 397 -11.54 32.46 -5.81
C THR A 397 -12.38 33.52 -5.09
N GLU A 398 -13.41 34.11 -5.73
CA GLU A 398 -14.26 35.11 -5.10
C GLU A 398 -15.14 34.54 -3.96
N GLU A 399 -15.65 33.32 -4.13
CA GLU A 399 -16.38 32.61 -3.08
C GLU A 399 -15.47 32.41 -1.83
N VAL A 400 -14.23 32.00 -2.06
CA VAL A 400 -13.23 31.75 -1.02
C VAL A 400 -12.82 33.06 -0.33
N ARG A 401 -12.65 34.15 -1.08
CA ARG A 401 -12.39 35.47 -0.52
C ARG A 401 -13.58 35.99 0.33
N ALA A 402 -14.81 35.72 -0.13
CA ALA A 402 -16.01 36.08 0.65
C ALA A 402 -16.09 35.25 1.95
N ALA A 403 -15.81 33.98 1.91
CA ALA A 403 -15.73 33.09 3.08
C ALA A 403 -14.64 33.56 4.07
N ALA A 404 -13.48 34.00 3.57
CA ALA A 404 -12.40 34.56 4.39
C ALA A 404 -12.82 35.87 5.09
N ARG A 405 -13.53 36.75 4.38
CA ARG A 405 -14.08 38.01 5.00
C ARG A 405 -15.06 37.68 6.12
N ALA A 406 -15.93 36.66 5.92
CA ALA A 406 -16.86 36.22 6.97
C ALA A 406 -16.10 35.58 8.16
N ALA A 407 -15.08 34.77 7.90
CA ALA A 407 -14.27 34.15 8.95
C ALA A 407 -13.43 35.17 9.73
N ALA A 408 -12.97 36.27 9.09
CA ALA A 408 -12.23 37.34 9.73
C ALA A 408 -13.07 38.06 10.80
N LEU A 409 -14.38 38.17 10.61
CA LEU A 409 -15.34 38.75 11.54
C LEU A 409 -15.74 37.82 12.70
N SER A 410 -15.42 36.52 12.58
CA SER A 410 -15.69 35.54 13.64
C SER A 410 -14.70 35.73 14.80
N PRO A 411 -15.14 35.67 16.08
CA PRO A 411 -14.20 35.67 17.21
C PRO A 411 -13.22 34.52 17.08
N SER A 412 -11.95 34.70 17.45
CA SER A 412 -11.00 33.59 17.48
C SER A 412 -11.53 32.53 18.45
N LEU A 413 -11.58 31.28 18.01
CA LEU A 413 -12.05 30.18 18.83
C LEU A 413 -11.15 30.04 20.06
N SER A 414 -11.67 30.44 21.23
CA SER A 414 -11.05 30.12 22.52
C SER A 414 -11.06 28.60 22.70
N PRO A 415 -10.03 28.02 23.30
CA PRO A 415 -10.00 26.58 23.59
C PRO A 415 -11.21 26.08 24.40
N ALA A 416 -11.96 26.98 25.03
CA ALA A 416 -13.09 26.70 25.88
C ALA A 416 -14.47 26.86 25.21
N SER A 417 -14.58 27.46 24.01
CA SER A 417 -15.85 27.60 23.30
C SER A 417 -16.05 26.45 22.31
N GLY A 418 -16.26 25.22 22.81
CA GLY A 418 -16.88 24.19 22.01
C GLY A 418 -18.27 24.65 21.56
N ARG A 419 -18.60 24.59 20.24
CA ARG A 419 -19.97 24.37 19.85
C ARG A 419 -20.48 23.24 20.72
N GLU A 420 -21.65 23.41 21.38
CA GLU A 420 -22.37 22.30 22.03
C GLU A 420 -22.73 21.25 20.97
N GLU A 421 -21.76 20.39 20.62
CA GLU A 421 -22.06 19.07 20.14
C GLU A 421 -22.63 18.33 21.37
N LYS A 422 -23.88 17.88 21.28
CA LYS A 422 -24.52 17.06 22.32
C LYS A 422 -23.56 15.91 22.62
N THR A 423 -22.76 16.08 23.64
CA THR A 423 -21.83 15.06 24.14
C THR A 423 -22.68 13.98 24.83
N GLY A 424 -22.72 12.84 24.20
CA GLY A 424 -22.96 11.61 24.96
C GLY A 424 -21.91 11.57 26.09
N SER A 425 -22.35 11.25 27.29
CA SER A 425 -21.59 11.31 28.54
C SER A 425 -20.16 10.81 28.35
N PRO A 426 -19.11 11.55 28.79
CA PRO A 426 -17.76 11.06 28.81
C PRO A 426 -17.67 9.87 29.75
N LEU A 427 -17.11 8.78 29.28
CA LEU A 427 -16.71 7.68 30.15
C LEU A 427 -15.66 8.19 31.15
N PRO A 428 -15.81 7.98 32.47
CA PRO A 428 -14.84 8.42 33.44
C PRO A 428 -13.60 7.54 33.37
N LEU A 429 -12.51 8.05 32.78
CA LEU A 429 -11.19 7.50 32.95
C LEU A 429 -10.47 8.29 34.06
N ALA A 430 -10.45 7.72 35.25
CA ALA A 430 -9.60 8.19 36.34
C ALA A 430 -8.12 7.98 35.93
N GLY A 431 -7.38 9.06 35.75
CA GLY A 431 -5.94 9.09 35.51
C GLY A 431 -5.32 10.18 36.37
N GLU A 432 -4.35 9.82 37.19
CA GLU A 432 -3.62 10.72 38.07
C GLU A 432 -2.86 11.80 37.32
N GLY A 433 -2.93 13.03 37.82
CA GLY A 433 -2.06 14.14 37.45
C GLY A 433 -2.55 15.01 36.32
N GLY A 434 -3.19 16.13 36.58
CA GLY A 434 -3.38 17.42 35.84
C GLY A 434 -3.35 17.50 34.32
N ARG A 435 -3.24 16.41 33.57
CA ARG A 435 -3.25 16.34 32.11
C ARG A 435 -4.65 16.12 31.59
N ARG A 436 -4.99 16.74 30.44
CA ARG A 436 -6.27 16.48 29.77
C ARG A 436 -6.30 15.01 29.27
N PRO A 437 -7.47 14.34 29.27
CA PRO A 437 -7.58 13.01 28.67
C PRO A 437 -7.01 13.00 27.25
N GLY A 438 -6.12 12.03 26.95
CA GLY A 438 -5.52 11.85 25.61
C GLY A 438 -4.26 12.67 25.31
N GLU A 439 -3.84 13.62 26.13
CA GLU A 439 -2.62 14.38 25.91
C GLU A 439 -1.37 13.53 26.18
N GLY A 440 -0.52 13.34 25.16
CA GLY A 440 0.67 12.48 25.22
C GLY A 440 0.39 10.98 25.17
N ARG A 441 -0.85 10.56 24.91
CA ARG A 441 -1.24 9.15 24.76
C ARG A 441 -1.49 8.83 23.28
N PRO A 442 -1.21 7.59 22.83
CA PRO A 442 -1.51 7.17 21.46
C PRO A 442 -2.98 7.36 21.11
N PRO A 443 -3.31 7.71 19.85
CA PRO A 443 -4.66 8.12 19.48
C PRO A 443 -5.73 7.02 19.59
N LEU A 444 -5.34 5.73 19.61
CA LEU A 444 -6.25 4.60 19.75
C LEU A 444 -6.14 3.88 21.12
N GLU A 445 -5.50 4.52 22.10
CA GLU A 445 -5.48 3.95 23.46
C GLU A 445 -6.92 3.71 23.98
N GLY A 446 -7.11 2.55 24.61
CA GLY A 446 -8.41 2.10 25.11
C GLY A 446 -9.32 1.42 24.08
N ILE A 447 -8.92 1.36 22.81
CA ILE A 447 -9.65 0.61 21.76
C ILE A 447 -9.18 -0.85 21.77
N THR A 448 -10.14 -1.79 21.78
CA THR A 448 -9.87 -3.23 21.68
C THR A 448 -10.32 -3.78 20.33
N VAL A 449 -9.39 -4.42 19.62
CA VAL A 449 -9.61 -5.00 18.29
C VAL A 449 -9.44 -6.51 18.34
N LEU A 450 -10.40 -7.26 17.83
CA LEU A 450 -10.27 -8.69 17.56
C LEU A 450 -9.88 -8.88 16.10
N ASP A 451 -8.73 -9.48 15.87
CA ASP A 451 -8.18 -9.75 14.55
C ASP A 451 -8.31 -11.24 14.21
N LEU A 452 -9.24 -11.59 13.34
CA LEU A 452 -9.46 -12.93 12.81
C LEU A 452 -8.87 -13.10 11.41
N GLY A 453 -8.07 -12.14 10.95
CA GLY A 453 -7.50 -12.13 9.60
C GLY A 453 -6.36 -13.15 9.41
N LEU A 454 -6.08 -13.47 8.16
CA LEU A 454 -4.96 -14.33 7.74
C LEU A 454 -4.05 -13.56 6.77
N ALA A 455 -2.81 -13.97 6.65
CA ALA A 455 -1.81 -13.37 5.78
C ALA A 455 -1.55 -11.86 6.06
N ILE A 456 -1.77 -10.98 5.07
CA ILE A 456 -1.37 -9.58 5.11
C ILE A 456 -2.58 -8.64 5.18
N ALA A 457 -3.49 -8.71 4.22
CA ALA A 457 -4.49 -7.66 3.95
C ALA A 457 -5.32 -7.23 5.19
N GLY A 458 -5.75 -8.17 6.02
CA GLY A 458 -6.42 -7.90 7.28
C GLY A 458 -5.44 -7.61 8.43
N PRO A 459 -4.53 -8.56 8.73
CA PRO A 459 -3.60 -8.43 9.86
C PRO A 459 -2.70 -7.20 9.82
N PHE A 460 -2.26 -6.75 8.66
CA PHE A 460 -1.45 -5.55 8.56
C PHE A 460 -2.23 -4.30 8.98
N GLY A 461 -3.51 -4.20 8.61
CA GLY A 461 -4.37 -3.11 9.07
C GLY A 461 -4.50 -3.06 10.59
N THR A 462 -4.71 -4.20 11.24
CA THR A 462 -4.81 -4.25 12.70
C THR A 462 -3.46 -4.04 13.41
N GLN A 463 -2.34 -4.36 12.77
CA GLN A 463 -1.03 -3.95 13.27
C GLN A 463 -0.87 -2.43 13.27
N LEU A 464 -1.29 -1.75 12.20
CA LEU A 464 -1.26 -0.28 12.14
C LEU A 464 -2.11 0.34 13.26
N LEU A 465 -3.25 -0.28 13.61
CA LEU A 465 -4.05 0.14 14.77
C LEU A 465 -3.29 -0.10 16.09
N SER A 466 -2.55 -1.22 16.22
CA SER A 466 -1.68 -1.47 17.37
C SER A 466 -0.58 -0.41 17.49
N ASP A 467 0.05 -0.04 16.37
CA ASP A 467 1.07 1.02 16.32
C ASP A 467 0.50 2.41 16.73
N LEU A 468 -0.80 2.61 16.61
CA LEU A 468 -1.52 3.79 17.08
C LEU A 468 -2.11 3.64 18.49
N GLY A 469 -1.79 2.54 19.20
CA GLY A 469 -2.11 2.34 20.62
C GLY A 469 -3.31 1.45 20.91
N ALA A 470 -3.97 0.86 19.92
CA ALA A 470 -5.06 -0.09 20.16
C ALA A 470 -4.53 -1.41 20.75
N THR A 471 -5.29 -2.02 21.66
CA THR A 471 -5.04 -3.39 22.10
C THR A 471 -5.59 -4.35 21.07
N VAL A 472 -4.71 -5.08 20.36
CA VAL A 472 -5.11 -6.03 19.34
C VAL A 472 -4.96 -7.46 19.83
N ILE A 473 -6.04 -8.23 19.80
CA ILE A 473 -6.07 -9.66 20.13
C ILE A 473 -6.25 -10.42 18.82
N LYS A 474 -5.19 -11.09 18.40
CA LYS A 474 -5.18 -12.00 17.26
C LYS A 474 -5.80 -13.33 17.64
N VAL A 475 -6.90 -13.67 16.99
CA VAL A 475 -7.52 -14.98 17.13
C VAL A 475 -6.95 -15.93 16.09
N ASN A 476 -6.04 -16.79 16.49
CA ASN A 476 -5.41 -17.77 15.62
C ASN A 476 -6.22 -19.08 15.58
N GLY A 477 -6.31 -19.67 14.39
CA GLY A 477 -6.80 -21.04 14.26
C GLY A 477 -5.79 -22.04 14.83
N ARG A 478 -6.27 -23.11 15.46
CA ARG A 478 -5.39 -24.14 16.03
C ARG A 478 -4.42 -24.77 15.01
N PHE A 479 -4.84 -24.83 13.76
CA PHE A 479 -4.07 -25.46 12.67
C PHE A 479 -3.56 -24.45 11.64
N ASP A 480 -3.64 -23.18 11.94
CA ASP A 480 -3.10 -22.10 11.12
C ASP A 480 -1.60 -21.97 11.36
N VAL A 481 -0.82 -22.69 10.58
CA VAL A 481 0.61 -22.86 10.82
C VAL A 481 1.47 -22.19 9.79
N PHE A 482 0.94 -22.05 8.57
CA PHE A 482 1.69 -21.57 7.43
C PHE A 482 2.16 -20.13 7.66
N TRP A 483 1.26 -19.26 8.06
CA TRP A 483 1.47 -17.83 8.15
C TRP A 483 2.30 -17.38 9.38
N HIS A 484 2.57 -18.31 10.33
CA HIS A 484 3.37 -17.98 11.53
C HIS A 484 4.87 -18.22 11.38
N ARG A 485 5.31 -18.70 10.20
CA ARG A 485 6.70 -19.04 9.90
C ARG A 485 7.24 -18.33 8.67
N VAL A 486 6.49 -17.42 8.10
CA VAL A 486 6.90 -16.67 6.92
C VAL A 486 7.12 -15.20 7.27
N HIS A 487 8.03 -14.54 6.59
CA HIS A 487 8.39 -13.14 6.81
C HIS A 487 7.17 -12.20 6.87
N ILE A 488 6.13 -12.46 6.07
CA ILE A 488 4.90 -11.66 6.05
C ILE A 488 4.10 -11.75 7.36
N ALA A 489 4.14 -12.89 8.06
CA ALA A 489 3.49 -13.04 9.36
C ALA A 489 4.19 -12.18 10.43
N TYR A 490 5.51 -12.11 10.41
CA TYR A 490 6.26 -11.21 11.28
C TYR A 490 5.96 -9.75 10.97
N MET A 491 5.90 -9.37 9.69
CA MET A 491 5.57 -8.02 9.27
C MET A 491 4.21 -7.55 9.79
N ALA A 492 3.20 -8.41 9.78
CA ALA A 492 1.80 -8.03 10.00
C ALA A 492 1.30 -8.23 11.45
N ASN A 493 2.14 -8.63 12.40
CA ASN A 493 1.65 -9.06 13.72
C ASN A 493 2.44 -8.52 14.93
N ARG A 494 3.26 -7.47 14.77
CA ARG A 494 3.93 -6.86 15.95
C ARG A 494 2.93 -6.20 16.88
N GLY A 495 3.25 -6.23 18.17
CA GLY A 495 2.48 -5.56 19.23
C GLY A 495 1.10 -6.18 19.51
N LYS A 496 0.78 -7.32 18.90
CA LYS A 496 -0.50 -8.02 19.13
C LYS A 496 -0.38 -9.09 20.22
N LYS A 497 -1.46 -9.32 20.95
CA LYS A 497 -1.68 -10.50 21.77
C LYS A 497 -2.23 -11.64 20.91
N SER A 498 -1.94 -12.91 21.25
CA SER A 498 -2.44 -14.07 20.51
C SER A 498 -3.22 -15.02 21.41
N ILE A 499 -4.43 -15.35 20.98
CA ILE A 499 -5.24 -16.46 21.53
C ILE A 499 -5.49 -17.48 20.43
N THR A 500 -5.40 -18.77 20.75
CA THR A 500 -5.69 -19.83 19.79
C THR A 500 -7.02 -20.48 20.10
N LEU A 501 -7.94 -20.46 19.13
CA LEU A 501 -9.30 -20.97 19.22
C LEU A 501 -9.62 -21.88 18.00
N ASN A 502 -10.22 -23.02 18.28
CA ASN A 502 -10.87 -23.83 17.25
C ASN A 502 -12.34 -23.42 17.13
N LEU A 503 -12.66 -22.50 16.24
CA LEU A 503 -14.02 -21.95 16.10
C LEU A 503 -15.08 -22.96 15.63
N LYS A 504 -14.69 -24.20 15.31
CA LYS A 504 -15.62 -25.33 15.10
C LYS A 504 -16.06 -25.98 16.42
N ASP A 505 -15.35 -25.69 17.52
CA ASP A 505 -15.74 -26.16 18.87
C ASP A 505 -16.65 -25.13 19.52
N PRO A 506 -17.86 -25.53 20.00
CA PRO A 506 -18.81 -24.56 20.61
C PRO A 506 -18.26 -23.81 21.82
N ARG A 507 -17.32 -24.39 22.57
CA ARG A 507 -16.69 -23.73 23.74
C ARG A 507 -15.75 -22.63 23.30
N ALA A 508 -14.94 -22.88 22.28
CA ALA A 508 -14.05 -21.88 21.69
C ALA A 508 -14.85 -20.76 21.00
N MET A 509 -15.98 -21.12 20.35
CA MET A 509 -16.90 -20.13 19.81
C MET A 509 -17.49 -19.25 20.91
N LYS A 510 -17.89 -19.85 22.06
CA LYS A 510 -18.38 -19.06 23.21
C LYS A 510 -17.32 -18.06 23.70
N ILE A 511 -16.05 -18.46 23.80
CA ILE A 511 -14.94 -17.55 24.16
C ILE A 511 -14.86 -16.39 23.18
N LEU A 512 -14.91 -16.66 21.87
CA LEU A 512 -14.91 -15.61 20.86
C LEU A 512 -16.08 -14.62 21.05
N LEU A 513 -17.30 -15.14 21.25
CA LEU A 513 -18.49 -14.28 21.42
C LEU A 513 -18.44 -13.45 22.72
N ASP A 514 -17.88 -14.00 23.81
CA ASP A 514 -17.64 -13.27 25.06
C ASP A 514 -16.58 -12.14 24.86
N LEU A 515 -15.57 -12.34 24.01
CA LEU A 515 -14.61 -11.31 23.61
C LEU A 515 -15.28 -10.24 22.74
N VAL A 516 -16.11 -10.63 21.77
CA VAL A 516 -16.87 -9.73 20.89
C VAL A 516 -17.77 -8.79 21.68
N ALA A 517 -18.39 -9.28 22.74
CA ALA A 517 -19.27 -8.48 23.59
C ALA A 517 -18.55 -7.27 24.23
N LYS A 518 -17.22 -7.33 24.37
CA LYS A 518 -16.36 -6.31 24.98
C LYS A 518 -15.48 -5.56 23.97
N ALA A 519 -15.37 -6.05 22.75
CA ALA A 519 -14.50 -5.47 21.72
C ALA A 519 -15.13 -4.24 21.07
N ASP A 520 -14.29 -3.32 20.63
CA ASP A 520 -14.69 -2.17 19.82
C ASP A 520 -14.79 -2.52 18.34
N VAL A 521 -13.86 -3.38 17.88
CA VAL A 521 -13.70 -3.73 16.48
C VAL A 521 -13.52 -5.24 16.33
N VAL A 522 -14.19 -5.83 15.34
CA VAL A 522 -13.85 -7.15 14.80
C VAL A 522 -13.37 -6.96 13.36
N GLN A 523 -12.20 -7.52 13.02
CA GLN A 523 -11.63 -7.47 11.67
C GLN A 523 -11.35 -8.88 11.18
N HIS A 524 -11.65 -9.16 9.91
CA HIS A 524 -11.27 -10.39 9.24
C HIS A 524 -11.10 -10.18 7.71
N ASN A 525 -10.47 -11.15 7.05
CA ASN A 525 -10.37 -11.24 5.59
C ASN A 525 -10.78 -12.63 5.06
N MET A 526 -11.59 -13.37 5.84
CA MET A 526 -12.22 -14.61 5.38
C MET A 526 -13.21 -14.31 4.25
N ARG A 527 -13.50 -15.29 3.41
CA ARG A 527 -14.65 -15.23 2.51
C ARG A 527 -15.91 -14.96 3.34
N TYR A 528 -16.78 -14.06 2.89
CA TYR A 528 -17.89 -13.61 3.73
C TYR A 528 -18.88 -14.74 4.03
N ASP A 529 -19.13 -15.65 3.09
CA ASP A 529 -19.93 -16.86 3.30
C ASP A 529 -19.38 -17.79 4.40
N ALA A 530 -18.07 -17.80 4.61
CA ALA A 530 -17.45 -18.55 5.71
C ALA A 530 -17.77 -17.89 7.07
N ALA A 531 -17.77 -16.56 7.13
CA ALA A 531 -18.18 -15.82 8.33
C ALA A 531 -19.68 -16.07 8.64
N GLU A 532 -20.54 -16.09 7.61
CA GLU A 532 -21.98 -16.40 7.76
C GLU A 532 -22.20 -17.85 8.27
N ARG A 533 -21.50 -18.82 7.69
CA ARG A 533 -21.58 -20.23 8.17
C ARG A 533 -21.14 -20.38 9.62
N LEU A 534 -20.15 -19.62 10.06
CA LEU A 534 -19.68 -19.59 11.46
C LEU A 534 -20.55 -18.72 12.36
N LYS A 535 -21.52 -17.98 11.82
CA LYS A 535 -22.35 -16.99 12.55
C LYS A 535 -21.50 -15.90 13.24
N ILE A 536 -20.44 -15.49 12.59
CA ILE A 536 -19.55 -14.37 12.98
C ILE A 536 -19.57 -13.24 11.94
N ASP A 537 -20.60 -13.21 11.11
CA ASP A 537 -20.92 -12.11 10.19
C ASP A 537 -21.44 -10.88 10.97
N TYR A 538 -21.53 -9.73 10.29
CA TYR A 538 -21.94 -8.47 10.93
C TYR A 538 -23.31 -8.55 11.60
N GLU A 539 -24.32 -9.12 10.93
CA GLU A 539 -25.68 -9.17 11.44
C GLU A 539 -25.82 -10.09 12.68
N SER A 540 -24.98 -11.13 12.75
CA SER A 540 -24.88 -12.02 13.90
C SER A 540 -24.19 -11.34 15.08
N LEU A 541 -23.03 -10.71 14.87
CA LEU A 541 -22.24 -10.09 15.94
C LEU A 541 -22.82 -8.78 16.44
N LYS A 542 -23.52 -8.00 15.59
CA LYS A 542 -24.23 -6.79 15.98
C LYS A 542 -25.34 -7.03 17.03
N LYS A 543 -25.96 -8.23 17.05
CA LYS A 543 -26.92 -8.62 18.08
C LYS A 543 -26.27 -8.76 19.45
N ILE A 544 -24.99 -9.12 19.50
CA ILE A 544 -24.19 -9.28 20.73
C ILE A 544 -23.64 -7.94 21.18
N ASN A 545 -23.11 -7.15 20.24
CA ASN A 545 -22.55 -5.84 20.49
C ASN A 545 -23.06 -4.82 19.46
N PRO A 546 -24.14 -4.08 19.77
CA PRO A 546 -24.76 -3.12 18.86
C PRO A 546 -23.85 -1.95 18.46
N LYS A 547 -22.78 -1.67 19.24
CA LYS A 547 -21.81 -0.61 18.96
C LYS A 547 -20.58 -1.11 18.20
N LEU A 548 -20.57 -2.38 17.81
CA LEU A 548 -19.45 -3.01 17.15
C LEU A 548 -19.15 -2.35 15.80
N ILE A 549 -17.89 -2.07 15.57
CA ILE A 549 -17.35 -1.78 14.24
C ILE A 549 -16.89 -3.11 13.66
N TYR A 550 -17.47 -3.49 12.53
CA TYR A 550 -17.15 -4.75 11.86
C TYR A 550 -16.43 -4.45 10.56
N ALA A 551 -15.19 -4.90 10.43
CA ALA A 551 -14.31 -4.61 9.30
C ALA A 551 -14.02 -5.88 8.49
N HIS A 552 -14.27 -5.82 7.18
CA HIS A 552 -14.01 -6.90 6.24
C HIS A 552 -13.02 -6.47 5.17
N SER A 553 -11.84 -7.10 5.14
CA SER A 553 -10.81 -6.88 4.10
C SER A 553 -10.96 -7.94 3.03
N ARG A 554 -11.63 -7.61 1.93
CA ARG A 554 -11.93 -8.53 0.82
C ARG A 554 -10.72 -8.71 -0.11
N GLY A 555 -10.68 -9.80 -0.87
CA GLY A 555 -9.75 -9.96 -1.99
C GLY A 555 -10.24 -9.18 -3.21
N PHE A 556 -11.44 -9.47 -3.66
CA PHE A 556 -12.04 -8.92 -4.87
C PHE A 556 -13.26 -8.04 -4.60
N GLU A 557 -13.84 -7.47 -5.68
CA GLU A 557 -15.12 -6.79 -5.65
C GLU A 557 -16.25 -7.73 -5.24
N ARG A 558 -17.38 -7.19 -4.81
CA ARG A 558 -18.60 -7.95 -4.58
C ARG A 558 -19.19 -8.39 -5.92
N GLY A 559 -19.83 -9.54 -5.92
CA GLY A 559 -20.44 -10.11 -7.11
C GLY A 559 -19.58 -11.19 -7.76
N LEU A 560 -19.05 -10.96 -8.97
CA LEU A 560 -18.46 -12.00 -9.80
C LEU A 560 -17.33 -12.79 -9.13
N ARG A 561 -16.37 -12.10 -8.49
CA ARG A 561 -15.15 -12.72 -7.95
C ARG A 561 -15.12 -12.82 -6.41
N GLN A 562 -16.19 -12.38 -5.70
CA GLN A 562 -16.18 -12.33 -4.23
C GLN A 562 -15.89 -13.67 -3.53
N GLY A 563 -16.22 -14.79 -4.16
CA GLY A 563 -15.97 -16.14 -3.65
C GLY A 563 -14.58 -16.69 -3.98
N GLN A 564 -13.80 -16.01 -4.80
CA GLN A 564 -12.47 -16.48 -5.22
C GLN A 564 -11.39 -16.07 -4.20
N PRO A 565 -10.30 -16.85 -4.06
CA PRO A 565 -9.16 -16.46 -3.24
C PRO A 565 -8.40 -15.31 -3.93
N GLY A 566 -8.33 -14.14 -3.27
CA GLY A 566 -7.59 -12.97 -3.74
C GLY A 566 -6.28 -12.79 -2.99
N ASN A 567 -5.28 -12.23 -3.67
CA ASN A 567 -3.98 -11.83 -3.13
C ASN A 567 -3.44 -10.61 -3.88
N ASP A 568 -2.29 -10.10 -3.43
CA ASP A 568 -1.64 -8.91 -3.99
C ASP A 568 -1.52 -8.97 -5.52
N GLN A 569 -1.02 -10.08 -6.06
CA GLN A 569 -0.75 -10.22 -7.49
C GLN A 569 -2.01 -10.40 -8.34
N THR A 570 -3.05 -11.03 -7.81
CA THR A 570 -4.35 -11.08 -8.51
C THR A 570 -5.02 -9.71 -8.56
N GLY A 571 -4.83 -8.88 -7.55
CA GLY A 571 -5.19 -7.47 -7.60
C GLY A 571 -4.38 -6.70 -8.63
N ALA A 572 -3.06 -6.91 -8.66
CA ALA A 572 -2.15 -6.23 -9.58
C ALA A 572 -2.42 -6.55 -11.06
N CYS A 573 -2.73 -7.82 -11.39
CA CYS A 573 -3.05 -8.17 -12.77
C CYS A 573 -4.39 -7.60 -13.23
N LEU A 574 -5.42 -7.61 -12.37
CA LEU A 574 -6.75 -7.09 -12.70
C LEU A 574 -6.83 -5.57 -12.72
N SER A 575 -5.99 -4.85 -11.96
CA SER A 575 -5.97 -3.38 -11.91
C SER A 575 -5.11 -2.72 -12.98
N GLY A 576 -4.32 -3.50 -13.73
CA GLY A 576 -3.40 -3.01 -14.75
C GLY A 576 -1.97 -2.77 -14.27
N ILE A 577 -1.65 -2.96 -12.98
CA ILE A 577 -0.30 -2.72 -12.45
C ILE A 577 0.73 -3.59 -13.17
N GLN A 578 0.50 -4.90 -13.29
CA GLN A 578 1.44 -5.81 -13.96
C GLN A 578 1.65 -5.45 -15.43
N TYR A 579 0.62 -4.92 -16.10
CA TYR A 579 0.67 -4.45 -17.48
C TYR A 579 1.51 -3.18 -17.63
N GLU A 580 1.24 -2.18 -16.80
CA GLU A 580 1.93 -0.89 -16.85
C GLU A 580 3.39 -1.00 -16.39
N ASP A 581 3.64 -1.63 -15.24
CA ASP A 581 4.99 -1.84 -14.71
C ASP A 581 5.83 -2.77 -15.61
N GLY A 582 5.17 -3.61 -16.41
CA GLY A 582 5.80 -4.48 -17.40
C GLY A 582 6.13 -3.80 -18.73
N GLY A 583 5.79 -2.52 -18.91
CA GLY A 583 6.04 -1.80 -20.15
C GLY A 583 5.24 -2.28 -21.35
N MET A 584 4.12 -2.99 -21.14
CA MET A 584 3.32 -3.59 -22.21
C MET A 584 2.56 -2.55 -23.04
N GLY A 585 2.37 -1.36 -22.51
CA GLY A 585 1.60 -0.29 -23.18
C GLY A 585 2.40 0.53 -24.19
N ARG A 586 3.72 0.33 -24.36
CA ARG A 586 4.58 1.10 -25.28
C ARG A 586 5.38 0.18 -26.21
N GLY A 587 4.80 -0.14 -27.34
CA GLY A 587 5.50 -0.87 -28.42
C GLY A 587 5.68 -2.36 -28.15
N LYS A 588 6.70 -2.96 -28.83
CA LYS A 588 7.02 -4.38 -28.69
C LYS A 588 7.99 -4.61 -27.52
N GLY A 589 7.88 -5.75 -26.86
CA GLY A 589 8.89 -6.26 -25.89
C GLY A 589 8.47 -6.26 -24.43
N GLY A 590 7.45 -5.50 -24.02
CA GLY A 590 6.94 -5.54 -22.64
C GLY A 590 6.26 -6.87 -22.30
N ARG A 591 6.40 -7.30 -21.04
CA ARG A 591 5.76 -8.50 -20.48
C ARG A 591 5.18 -8.14 -19.11
N PRO A 592 4.18 -8.89 -18.59
CA PRO A 592 3.67 -8.63 -17.25
C PRO A 592 4.79 -8.66 -16.20
N LEU A 593 4.87 -7.63 -15.37
CA LEU A 593 5.83 -7.59 -14.26
C LEU A 593 5.18 -8.01 -12.96
N TRP A 594 5.74 -9.00 -12.30
CA TRP A 594 5.40 -9.32 -10.93
C TRP A 594 6.13 -8.34 -9.99
N SER A 595 5.41 -7.41 -9.41
CA SER A 595 5.97 -6.45 -8.46
C SER A 595 6.10 -7.04 -7.07
N PHE A 596 7.22 -6.79 -6.38
CA PHE A 596 7.39 -7.23 -4.97
C PHE A 596 6.42 -6.51 -4.02
N THR A 597 5.93 -5.36 -4.40
CA THR A 597 4.79 -4.69 -3.79
C THR A 597 3.92 -4.08 -4.89
N SER A 598 2.61 -4.27 -4.81
CA SER A 598 1.63 -3.56 -5.64
C SER A 598 0.75 -2.65 -4.79
N PHE A 599 0.98 -2.61 -3.47
CA PHE A 599 0.04 -2.06 -2.49
C PHE A 599 -1.37 -2.67 -2.59
N GLY A 600 -1.52 -3.89 -3.10
CA GLY A 600 -2.78 -4.62 -3.05
C GLY A 600 -3.10 -5.05 -1.62
N ASP A 601 -2.30 -5.96 -1.06
CA ASP A 601 -2.48 -6.47 0.31
C ASP A 601 -2.18 -5.40 1.37
N THR A 602 -1.02 -4.74 1.31
CA THR A 602 -0.62 -3.74 2.31
C THR A 602 -1.45 -2.47 2.21
N GLY A 603 -1.79 -2.02 1.01
CA GLY A 603 -2.70 -0.89 0.79
C GLY A 603 -4.12 -1.19 1.28
N ASN A 604 -4.62 -2.42 1.08
CA ASN A 604 -5.89 -2.85 1.67
C ASN A 604 -5.82 -2.81 3.21
N GLY A 605 -4.69 -3.20 3.81
CA GLY A 605 -4.45 -3.03 5.25
C GLY A 605 -4.50 -1.57 5.70
N PHE A 606 -3.87 -0.66 4.98
CA PHE A 606 -3.96 0.79 5.25
C PHE A 606 -5.40 1.30 5.13
N LEU A 607 -6.12 0.95 4.06
CA LEU A 607 -7.51 1.34 3.87
C LEU A 607 -8.42 0.78 4.97
N SER A 608 -8.18 -0.45 5.41
CA SER A 608 -8.86 -1.05 6.55
C SER A 608 -8.62 -0.26 7.83
N ALA A 609 -7.36 0.10 8.14
CA ALA A 609 -7.03 0.91 9.31
C ALA A 609 -7.70 2.29 9.23
N ILE A 610 -7.62 2.99 8.09
CA ILE A 610 -8.23 4.31 7.88
C ILE A 610 -9.76 4.24 8.07
N SER A 611 -10.42 3.27 7.45
CA SER A 611 -11.88 3.11 7.55
C SER A 611 -12.34 2.76 8.97
N ILE A 612 -11.58 1.91 9.68
CA ILE A 612 -11.84 1.58 11.09
C ILE A 612 -11.70 2.82 11.97
N ILE A 613 -10.61 3.61 11.81
CA ILE A 613 -10.39 4.84 12.60
C ILE A 613 -11.52 5.85 12.34
N ASN A 614 -11.94 6.00 11.08
CA ASN A 614 -13.07 6.86 10.72
C ASN A 614 -14.41 6.34 11.29
N ALA A 615 -14.61 5.03 11.34
CA ALA A 615 -15.77 4.44 11.99
C ALA A 615 -15.76 4.64 13.53
N ILE A 616 -14.57 4.56 14.16
CA ILE A 616 -14.41 4.90 15.59
C ILE A 616 -14.72 6.39 15.81
N TYR A 617 -14.21 7.28 14.96
CA TYR A 617 -14.51 8.71 15.02
C TYR A 617 -16.01 9.01 14.90
N HIS A 618 -16.72 8.30 14.00
CA HIS A 618 -18.18 8.37 13.87
C HIS A 618 -18.88 7.88 15.15
N ARG A 619 -18.50 6.69 15.63
CA ARG A 619 -19.08 6.09 16.85
C ARG A 619 -18.84 6.96 18.08
N ASP A 620 -17.66 7.55 18.24
CA ASP A 620 -17.35 8.43 19.36
C ASP A 620 -18.27 9.68 19.39
N LYS A 621 -18.83 10.08 18.22
CA LYS A 621 -19.80 11.19 18.10
C LYS A 621 -21.25 10.77 18.24
N THR A 622 -21.62 9.61 17.70
CA THR A 622 -23.01 9.19 17.54
C THR A 622 -23.45 8.07 18.48
N GLY A 623 -22.48 7.32 18.99
CA GLY A 623 -22.73 6.07 19.74
C GLY A 623 -22.99 4.86 18.86
N GLU A 624 -22.94 4.98 17.52
CA GLU A 624 -23.31 3.92 16.56
C GLU A 624 -22.10 3.28 15.92
N GLY A 625 -21.96 1.93 16.04
CA GLY A 625 -21.03 1.14 15.27
C GLY A 625 -21.53 0.90 13.84
N GLN A 626 -20.67 0.44 12.93
CA GLN A 626 -21.05 0.17 11.54
C GLN A 626 -20.18 -0.90 10.89
N PHE A 627 -20.67 -1.42 9.77
CA PHE A 627 -19.89 -2.27 8.87
C PHE A 627 -19.02 -1.41 7.96
N VAL A 628 -17.74 -1.76 7.86
CA VAL A 628 -16.80 -1.15 6.93
C VAL A 628 -16.14 -2.25 6.13
N ASP A 629 -15.92 -2.03 4.83
CA ASP A 629 -15.19 -2.96 4.00
C ASP A 629 -14.25 -2.28 3.01
N THR A 630 -13.20 -3.03 2.69
CA THR A 630 -12.18 -2.67 1.70
C THR A 630 -11.87 -3.88 0.85
N SER A 631 -11.18 -3.70 -0.27
CA SER A 631 -10.68 -4.83 -1.05
C SER A 631 -9.27 -4.57 -1.57
N ILE A 632 -8.57 -5.66 -1.90
CA ILE A 632 -7.29 -5.60 -2.61
C ILE A 632 -7.46 -4.83 -3.94
N ILE A 633 -8.60 -5.00 -4.61
CA ILE A 633 -8.91 -4.26 -5.84
C ILE A 633 -9.01 -2.75 -5.60
N ASN A 634 -9.65 -2.29 -4.52
CA ASN A 634 -9.71 -0.85 -4.20
C ASN A 634 -8.30 -0.27 -4.04
N ALA A 635 -7.44 -0.95 -3.30
CA ALA A 635 -6.05 -0.51 -3.09
C ALA A 635 -5.22 -0.55 -4.37
N ALA A 636 -5.32 -1.63 -5.16
CA ALA A 636 -4.59 -1.79 -6.40
C ALA A 636 -5.02 -0.77 -7.47
N LEU A 637 -6.30 -0.43 -7.58
CA LEU A 637 -6.78 0.61 -8.48
C LEU A 637 -6.29 2.01 -8.08
N LEU A 638 -6.08 2.29 -6.79
CA LEU A 638 -5.46 3.55 -6.37
C LEU A 638 -4.03 3.69 -6.89
N ASN A 639 -3.29 2.60 -7.04
CA ASN A 639 -1.96 2.61 -7.66
C ASN A 639 -2.00 3.04 -9.14
N THR A 640 -3.08 2.73 -9.86
CA THR A 640 -3.27 3.11 -11.27
C THR A 640 -4.16 4.34 -11.46
N SER A 641 -4.42 5.11 -10.40
CA SER A 641 -5.28 6.31 -10.42
C SER A 641 -4.79 7.47 -11.29
N TYR A 642 -3.60 7.36 -11.87
CA TYR A 642 -3.08 8.30 -12.87
C TYR A 642 -3.70 8.15 -14.26
N ALA A 643 -4.54 7.15 -14.47
CA ALA A 643 -5.20 6.89 -15.74
C ALA A 643 -6.71 7.11 -15.66
N VAL A 644 -7.30 7.45 -16.81
CA VAL A 644 -8.75 7.54 -17.02
C VAL A 644 -9.10 6.83 -18.32
N ALA A 645 -10.32 6.34 -18.48
CA ALA A 645 -10.78 5.68 -19.68
C ALA A 645 -12.22 6.08 -20.03
N THR A 646 -12.63 5.87 -21.29
CA THR A 646 -14.05 5.93 -21.66
C THR A 646 -14.79 4.69 -21.10
N PRO A 647 -16.13 4.70 -21.04
CA PRO A 647 -16.92 3.51 -20.65
C PRO A 647 -16.61 2.25 -21.47
N GLN A 648 -16.13 2.42 -22.72
CA GLN A 648 -15.76 1.34 -23.63
C GLN A 648 -14.31 0.88 -23.47
N GLY A 649 -13.57 1.41 -22.49
CA GLY A 649 -12.18 1.04 -22.24
C GLY A 649 -11.15 1.68 -23.19
N LYS A 650 -11.51 2.78 -23.88
CA LYS A 650 -10.55 3.56 -24.65
C LYS A 650 -9.81 4.51 -23.70
N GLY A 651 -8.48 4.41 -23.64
CA GLY A 651 -7.62 5.31 -22.87
C GLY A 651 -7.37 6.64 -23.58
N PHE A 652 -6.81 7.59 -22.82
CA PHE A 652 -6.31 8.85 -23.31
C PHE A 652 -4.78 8.83 -23.37
N GLU A 653 -4.18 9.71 -24.19
CA GLU A 653 -2.72 9.78 -24.34
C GLU A 653 -2.07 10.10 -22.98
N ARG A 654 -1.08 9.30 -22.61
CA ARG A 654 -0.26 9.50 -21.41
C ARG A 654 1.12 8.88 -21.58
N PRO A 655 2.13 9.32 -20.83
CA PRO A 655 3.43 8.65 -20.80
C PRO A 655 3.28 7.18 -20.36
N ARG A 656 4.01 6.29 -21.03
CA ARG A 656 4.13 4.87 -20.66
C ARG A 656 5.59 4.48 -20.65
N ILE A 657 5.98 3.61 -19.73
CA ILE A 657 7.35 3.10 -19.68
C ILE A 657 7.66 2.22 -20.91
N ASP A 658 8.93 2.14 -21.26
CA ASP A 658 9.41 1.28 -22.35
C ASP A 658 9.45 -0.19 -21.93
N GLY A 659 9.48 -1.10 -22.92
CA GLY A 659 9.50 -2.55 -22.69
C GLY A 659 10.79 -3.07 -22.07
N MET A 660 11.86 -2.24 -22.01
CA MET A 660 13.11 -2.53 -21.30
C MET A 660 13.08 -2.04 -19.85
N GLN A 661 11.98 -1.38 -19.45
CA GLN A 661 11.78 -0.87 -18.09
C GLN A 661 12.91 0.08 -17.64
N LEU A 662 13.28 0.98 -18.54
CA LEU A 662 14.26 2.03 -18.30
C LEU A 662 13.62 3.37 -17.98
N GLY A 663 12.39 3.63 -18.44
CA GLY A 663 11.66 4.84 -18.12
C GLY A 663 10.65 5.30 -19.16
N TYR A 664 10.21 6.55 -19.03
CA TYR A 664 9.21 7.18 -19.89
C TYR A 664 9.82 7.89 -21.11
N SER A 665 10.96 8.54 -20.95
CA SER A 665 11.62 9.39 -21.95
C SER A 665 13.06 9.67 -21.55
N ALA A 666 13.84 10.29 -22.42
CA ALA A 666 15.22 10.68 -22.16
C ALA A 666 15.42 11.48 -20.85
N GLY A 667 14.46 12.30 -20.47
CA GLY A 667 14.53 13.12 -19.24
C GLY A 667 13.87 12.47 -18.01
N HIS A 668 13.26 11.30 -18.16
CA HIS A 668 12.56 10.63 -17.05
C HIS A 668 12.79 9.12 -17.12
N ARG A 669 13.99 8.70 -16.71
CA ARG A 669 14.42 7.29 -16.79
C ARG A 669 15.70 7.04 -15.98
N ILE A 670 16.11 5.77 -15.93
CA ILE A 670 17.41 5.35 -15.42
C ILE A 670 18.41 5.16 -16.58
N TYR A 671 19.68 5.48 -16.30
CA TYR A 671 20.81 5.31 -17.20
C TYR A 671 21.91 4.52 -16.51
N GLU A 672 22.48 3.56 -17.23
CA GLU A 672 23.67 2.84 -16.79
C GLU A 672 24.90 3.75 -16.92
N THR A 673 25.80 3.65 -15.94
CA THR A 673 27.05 4.38 -15.88
C THR A 673 28.22 3.40 -15.87
N LYS A 674 29.44 3.89 -15.74
CA LYS A 674 30.63 3.01 -15.70
C LYS A 674 30.57 1.96 -14.58
N ASN A 675 29.85 2.21 -13.47
CA ASN A 675 29.84 1.32 -12.30
C ASN A 675 28.51 1.23 -11.55
N GLY A 676 27.44 1.71 -12.12
CA GLY A 676 26.12 1.73 -11.46
C GLY A 676 25.07 2.45 -12.30
N TRP A 677 24.04 2.99 -11.66
CA TRP A 677 22.88 3.56 -12.34
C TRP A 677 22.51 4.92 -11.76
N LEU A 678 22.04 5.81 -12.61
CA LEU A 678 21.45 7.11 -12.23
C LEU A 678 20.01 7.21 -12.71
N CYS A 679 19.16 7.83 -11.90
CA CYS A 679 17.80 8.17 -12.26
C CYS A 679 17.65 9.68 -12.48
N PHE A 680 17.05 10.07 -13.59
CA PHE A 680 16.76 11.47 -13.94
C PHE A 680 15.26 11.74 -13.91
N VAL A 681 14.88 12.96 -13.45
CA VAL A 681 13.51 13.49 -13.59
C VAL A 681 13.58 14.98 -13.96
N LEU A 682 13.71 15.27 -15.27
CA LEU A 682 13.83 16.61 -15.80
C LEU A 682 12.43 17.18 -16.09
N SER A 683 11.99 18.15 -15.33
CA SER A 683 10.60 18.65 -15.38
C SER A 683 10.45 20.03 -16.05
N ASN A 684 11.54 20.75 -16.31
CA ASN A 684 11.52 22.09 -16.90
C ASN A 684 12.75 22.38 -17.78
N GLN A 685 12.74 23.48 -18.52
CA GLN A 685 13.79 23.85 -19.45
C GLN A 685 15.15 24.05 -18.75
N MET A 686 15.17 24.67 -17.59
CA MET A 686 16.41 24.92 -16.84
C MET A 686 17.15 23.60 -16.52
N HIS A 687 16.45 22.55 -16.15
CA HIS A 687 17.06 21.23 -15.92
C HIS A 687 17.75 20.66 -17.16
N TRP A 688 17.19 20.91 -18.36
CA TRP A 688 17.80 20.49 -19.63
C TRP A 688 19.02 21.30 -19.98
N ASP A 689 18.96 22.62 -19.80
CA ASP A 689 20.06 23.53 -20.08
C ASP A 689 21.29 23.21 -19.21
N GLU A 690 21.04 22.93 -17.92
CA GLU A 690 22.11 22.51 -16.99
C GLU A 690 22.61 21.10 -17.33
N LEU A 691 21.75 20.15 -17.64
CA LEU A 691 22.18 18.81 -18.09
C LEU A 691 23.09 18.91 -19.31
N PHE A 692 22.70 19.63 -20.35
CA PHE A 692 23.51 19.78 -21.56
C PHE A 692 24.85 20.48 -21.28
N THR A 693 24.87 21.40 -20.33
CA THR A 693 26.11 22.07 -19.90
C THR A 693 27.04 21.08 -19.21
N VAL A 694 26.55 20.27 -18.27
CA VAL A 694 27.33 19.24 -17.58
C VAL A 694 27.84 18.18 -18.57
N LEU A 695 27.02 17.76 -19.53
CA LEU A 695 27.37 16.80 -20.57
C LEU A 695 28.31 17.36 -21.62
N ARG A 696 28.80 18.61 -21.47
CA ARG A 696 29.72 19.29 -22.44
C ARG A 696 29.11 19.45 -23.84
N ALA A 697 27.81 19.62 -23.90
CA ALA A 697 27.05 19.79 -25.14
C ALA A 697 26.00 20.96 -25.07
N PRO A 698 26.39 22.17 -24.61
CA PRO A 698 25.45 23.26 -24.36
C PRO A 698 24.71 23.74 -25.64
N LYS A 699 25.27 23.44 -26.83
CA LYS A 699 24.62 23.77 -28.11
C LYS A 699 23.29 23.01 -28.30
N LEU A 700 23.07 21.87 -27.65
CA LEU A 700 21.85 21.10 -27.73
C LEU A 700 20.65 21.85 -27.11
N ALA A 701 20.89 22.77 -26.17
CA ALA A 701 19.86 23.61 -25.57
C ALA A 701 19.15 24.55 -26.59
N ILE A 702 19.84 24.89 -27.69
CA ILE A 702 19.34 25.76 -28.76
C ILE A 702 19.16 25.03 -30.09
N ASP A 703 19.45 23.73 -30.15
CA ASP A 703 19.26 22.90 -31.35
C ASP A 703 17.75 22.67 -31.59
N GLU A 704 17.32 22.84 -32.86
CA GLU A 704 15.90 22.72 -33.23
C GLU A 704 15.29 21.36 -32.89
N HIS A 705 16.12 20.30 -32.79
CA HIS A 705 15.68 18.96 -32.41
C HIS A 705 15.48 18.77 -30.89
N PHE A 706 16.06 19.65 -30.05
CA PHE A 706 16.08 19.46 -28.59
C PHE A 706 15.73 20.71 -27.77
N ALA A 707 15.63 21.89 -28.38
CA ALA A 707 15.42 23.16 -27.67
C ALA A 707 14.05 23.24 -26.94
N THR A 708 13.04 22.56 -27.42
CA THR A 708 11.69 22.59 -26.85
C THR A 708 11.25 21.22 -26.34
N HIS A 709 10.27 21.22 -25.44
CA HIS A 709 9.67 19.96 -24.95
C HIS A 709 9.12 19.09 -26.09
N GLU A 710 8.44 19.70 -27.06
CA GLU A 710 7.89 18.98 -28.20
C GLU A 710 8.98 18.40 -29.10
N ALA A 711 10.02 19.17 -29.38
CA ALA A 711 11.18 18.72 -30.16
C ALA A 711 11.88 17.54 -29.48
N ARG A 712 12.13 17.61 -28.17
CA ARG A 712 12.71 16.49 -27.41
C ARG A 712 11.82 15.26 -27.44
N ARG A 713 10.49 15.40 -27.31
CA ARG A 713 9.55 14.28 -27.39
C ARG A 713 9.58 13.60 -28.77
N LYS A 714 9.70 14.38 -29.83
CA LYS A 714 9.79 13.86 -31.22
C LYS A 714 11.13 13.13 -31.46
N ASN A 715 12.20 13.60 -30.87
CA ASN A 715 13.58 13.07 -31.06
C ASN A 715 14.07 12.29 -29.80
N ASP A 716 13.16 11.75 -29.00
CA ASP A 716 13.44 11.12 -27.70
C ASP A 716 14.49 10.00 -27.82
N ALA A 717 14.40 9.15 -28.84
CA ALA A 717 15.33 8.04 -29.05
C ALA A 717 16.77 8.52 -29.33
N GLN A 718 16.92 9.57 -30.15
CA GLN A 718 18.22 10.15 -30.46
C GLN A 718 18.84 10.81 -29.22
N LEU A 719 18.02 11.54 -28.45
CA LEU A 719 18.45 12.19 -27.21
C LEU A 719 18.83 11.16 -26.14
N THR A 720 18.06 10.10 -26.04
CA THR A 720 18.35 8.98 -25.13
C THR A 720 19.70 8.35 -25.44
N ALA A 721 19.95 7.99 -26.71
CA ALA A 721 21.22 7.39 -27.13
C ALA A 721 22.42 8.31 -26.84
N PHE A 722 22.27 9.62 -27.07
CA PHE A 722 23.30 10.60 -26.75
C PHE A 722 23.63 10.63 -25.25
N ILE A 723 22.61 10.62 -24.39
CA ILE A 723 22.82 10.64 -22.94
C ILE A 723 23.44 9.30 -22.48
N GLU A 724 22.97 8.16 -22.98
CA GLU A 724 23.53 6.83 -22.68
C GLU A 724 25.03 6.76 -22.97
N GLU A 725 25.47 7.22 -24.16
CA GLU A 725 26.88 7.28 -24.52
C GLU A 725 27.69 8.07 -23.49
N ARG A 726 27.20 9.22 -23.04
CA ARG A 726 27.86 10.05 -22.06
C ARG A 726 27.91 9.43 -20.68
N MET A 727 26.83 8.80 -20.23
CA MET A 727 26.75 8.21 -18.88
C MET A 727 27.83 7.13 -18.68
N HIS A 728 28.15 6.35 -19.68
CA HIS A 728 29.21 5.34 -19.58
C HIS A 728 30.64 5.90 -19.37
N MET A 729 30.86 7.21 -19.54
CA MET A 729 32.21 7.81 -19.42
C MET A 729 32.67 7.93 -17.97
N HIS A 730 31.80 8.11 -17.03
CA HIS A 730 32.11 8.31 -15.61
C HIS A 730 31.31 7.36 -14.71
N THR A 731 31.72 7.27 -13.44
CA THR A 731 30.97 6.54 -12.39
C THR A 731 29.68 7.26 -12.00
N ALA A 732 28.76 6.52 -11.39
CA ALA A 732 27.52 7.09 -10.89
C ALA A 732 27.79 8.22 -9.87
N GLN A 733 28.80 8.06 -9.01
CA GLN A 733 29.17 9.04 -7.99
C GLN A 733 29.76 10.33 -8.61
N GLU A 734 30.62 10.21 -9.64
CA GLU A 734 31.19 11.35 -10.33
C GLU A 734 30.10 12.16 -11.05
N TRP A 735 29.25 11.49 -11.83
CA TRP A 735 28.12 12.14 -12.49
C TRP A 735 27.16 12.78 -11.51
N PHE A 736 26.80 12.07 -10.44
CA PHE A 736 25.92 12.59 -9.42
C PHE A 736 26.45 13.89 -8.81
N ALA A 737 27.74 13.93 -8.46
CA ALA A 737 28.35 15.11 -7.85
C ALA A 737 28.30 16.35 -8.78
N GLU A 738 28.54 16.18 -10.09
CA GLU A 738 28.50 17.28 -11.06
C GLU A 738 27.05 17.73 -11.33
N LEU A 739 26.13 16.78 -11.54
CA LEU A 739 24.74 17.04 -11.89
C LEU A 739 23.96 17.66 -10.72
N ASP A 740 24.13 17.13 -9.51
CA ASP A 740 23.50 17.66 -8.31
C ASP A 740 23.95 19.08 -8.01
N LYS A 741 25.24 19.35 -8.14
CA LYS A 741 25.80 20.71 -8.00
C LYS A 741 25.23 21.68 -9.03
N ALA A 742 24.92 21.22 -10.23
CA ALA A 742 24.29 22.02 -11.28
C ALA A 742 22.78 22.19 -11.09
N GLY A 743 22.16 21.55 -10.08
CA GLY A 743 20.72 21.61 -9.83
C GLY A 743 19.89 20.72 -10.73
N VAL A 744 20.49 19.73 -11.41
CA VAL A 744 19.77 18.73 -12.18
C VAL A 744 19.13 17.72 -11.23
N PRO A 745 17.80 17.45 -11.30
CA PRO A 745 17.14 16.44 -10.48
C PRO A 745 17.61 15.03 -10.85
N VAL A 746 18.52 14.49 -10.06
CA VAL A 746 19.17 13.19 -10.27
C VAL A 746 19.38 12.48 -8.95
N GLU A 747 19.31 11.14 -8.97
CA GLU A 747 19.67 10.27 -7.83
C GLU A 747 20.44 9.05 -8.30
N ILE A 748 21.34 8.57 -7.45
CA ILE A 748 21.97 7.26 -7.61
C ILE A 748 20.90 6.19 -7.32
N VAL A 749 20.82 5.20 -8.19
CA VAL A 749 20.02 4.00 -7.88
C VAL A 749 20.82 3.18 -6.88
N ASP A 750 20.50 3.28 -5.59
CA ASP A 750 21.31 2.76 -4.49
C ASP A 750 21.13 1.25 -4.31
N PRO A 751 22.13 0.41 -4.59
CA PRO A 751 22.04 -1.03 -4.38
C PRO A 751 22.18 -1.45 -2.91
N GLU A 752 22.63 -0.58 -2.03
CA GLU A 752 22.97 -0.91 -0.65
C GLU A 752 21.97 -0.36 0.38
N PHE A 753 20.95 0.36 -0.06
CA PHE A 753 20.01 1.01 0.86
C PHE A 753 19.35 0.02 1.81
N SER A 754 18.80 -1.06 1.30
CA SER A 754 18.08 -2.05 2.10
C SER A 754 18.98 -2.69 3.17
N ARG A 755 20.23 -3.02 2.83
CA ARG A 755 21.19 -3.61 3.78
C ARG A 755 21.61 -2.66 4.89
N LYS A 756 21.67 -1.35 4.61
CA LYS A 756 22.07 -0.30 5.56
C LYS A 756 20.90 0.31 6.32
N LEU A 757 19.70 0.09 5.85
CA LEU A 757 18.46 0.68 6.35
C LEU A 757 18.32 0.57 7.87
N HIS A 758 18.49 -0.63 8.41
CA HIS A 758 18.31 -0.91 9.84
C HIS A 758 19.49 -0.43 10.71
N ASP A 759 20.59 -0.03 10.12
CA ASP A 759 21.75 0.51 10.85
C ASP A 759 21.77 2.04 10.82
N ASN A 760 20.86 2.67 10.10
CA ASN A 760 20.72 4.12 10.06
C ASN A 760 20.25 4.67 11.41
N ALA A 761 21.13 5.42 12.10
CA ALA A 761 20.87 5.96 13.43
C ALA A 761 19.70 6.93 13.48
N GLU A 762 19.51 7.75 12.41
CA GLU A 762 18.40 8.69 12.33
C GLU A 762 17.07 7.97 12.15
N PHE A 763 17.02 6.91 11.34
CA PHE A 763 15.81 6.10 11.17
C PHE A 763 15.40 5.39 12.47
N ARG A 764 16.40 4.88 13.21
CA ARG A 764 16.16 4.29 14.54
C ARG A 764 15.66 5.33 15.55
N LYS A 765 16.28 6.51 15.60
CA LYS A 765 15.87 7.61 16.48
C LYS A 765 14.43 8.04 16.20
N ARG A 766 14.03 8.09 14.92
CA ARG A 766 12.66 8.43 14.48
C ARG A 766 11.69 7.26 14.58
N GLN A 767 12.15 6.09 14.96
CA GLN A 767 11.39 4.84 14.97
C GLN A 767 10.84 4.46 13.57
N TRP A 768 11.46 4.92 12.49
CA TRP A 768 11.15 4.46 11.13
C TRP A 768 11.65 3.03 10.91
N THR A 769 12.68 2.62 11.64
CA THR A 769 13.10 1.24 11.82
C THR A 769 13.13 0.89 13.30
N VAL A 770 12.77 -0.33 13.62
CA VAL A 770 12.66 -0.84 14.99
C VAL A 770 13.32 -2.19 15.11
N SER A 771 13.76 -2.51 16.33
CA SER A 771 14.51 -3.72 16.61
C SER A 771 14.04 -4.31 17.95
N TYR A 772 13.84 -5.60 17.96
CA TYR A 772 13.46 -6.31 19.20
C TYR A 772 13.97 -7.76 19.20
N PRO A 773 14.17 -8.36 20.41
CA PRO A 773 14.44 -9.78 20.51
C PRO A 773 13.16 -10.57 20.15
N HIS A 774 13.32 -11.62 19.36
CA HIS A 774 12.25 -12.54 19.02
C HIS A 774 12.68 -13.99 19.31
N PRO A 775 11.88 -14.81 20.02
CA PRO A 775 12.29 -16.15 20.47
C PRO A 775 12.68 -17.10 19.33
N VAL A 776 12.11 -16.94 18.16
CA VAL A 776 12.33 -17.82 17.00
C VAL A 776 13.49 -17.34 16.13
N VAL A 777 13.48 -16.05 15.76
CA VAL A 777 14.39 -15.49 14.74
C VAL A 777 15.57 -14.71 15.34
N GLY A 778 15.72 -14.69 16.67
CA GLY A 778 16.73 -13.88 17.34
C GLY A 778 16.40 -12.40 17.29
N LYS A 779 17.37 -11.53 17.06
CA LYS A 779 17.10 -10.12 16.81
C LYS A 779 16.35 -9.96 15.49
N LEU A 780 15.23 -9.25 15.53
CA LEU A 780 14.43 -8.93 14.34
C LEU A 780 14.38 -7.41 14.15
N ASP A 781 14.83 -6.95 12.99
CA ASP A 781 14.74 -5.56 12.57
C ASP A 781 13.61 -5.43 11.54
N GLN A 782 12.75 -4.41 11.70
CA GLN A 782 11.60 -4.16 10.81
C GLN A 782 11.39 -2.67 10.56
N ILE A 783 10.60 -2.35 9.52
CA ILE A 783 10.05 -1.01 9.34
C ILE A 783 9.12 -0.70 10.52
N GLY A 784 9.26 0.51 11.08
CA GLY A 784 8.58 0.94 12.29
C GLY A 784 7.40 1.88 12.03
N LEU A 785 7.37 3.02 12.74
CA LEU A 785 6.30 4.02 12.64
C LEU A 785 6.53 4.93 11.43
N LEU A 786 5.54 5.03 10.55
CA LEU A 786 5.65 5.72 9.26
C LEU A 786 4.86 7.05 9.19
N VAL A 787 4.22 7.45 10.28
CA VAL A 787 3.57 8.75 10.44
C VAL A 787 3.91 9.32 11.80
N ASN A 788 4.27 10.60 11.83
CA ASN A 788 4.58 11.31 13.06
C ASN A 788 3.36 12.15 13.48
N LEU A 789 2.96 12.01 14.74
CA LEU A 789 1.90 12.80 15.40
C LEU A 789 2.56 13.55 16.56
N SER A 790 2.49 14.88 16.55
CA SER A 790 3.24 15.71 17.52
C SER A 790 2.80 15.55 18.98
N ASP A 791 1.50 15.38 19.21
CA ASP A 791 0.92 15.39 20.55
C ASP A 791 0.43 14.01 21.03
N THR A 792 0.17 13.12 20.09
CA THR A 792 -0.29 11.74 20.38
C THR A 792 0.51 10.73 19.56
N PRO A 793 1.81 10.57 19.84
CA PRO A 793 2.69 9.72 19.02
C PRO A 793 2.24 8.26 19.00
N GLY A 794 2.53 7.58 17.90
CA GLY A 794 2.40 6.13 17.81
C GLY A 794 3.35 5.41 18.78
N VAL A 795 3.12 4.14 19.01
CA VAL A 795 3.87 3.32 19.96
C VAL A 795 4.11 1.91 19.42
N ILE A 796 5.32 1.44 19.50
CA ILE A 796 5.64 0.01 19.25
C ILE A 796 5.34 -0.78 20.51
N GLN A 797 4.23 -1.51 20.53
CA GLN A 797 3.76 -2.24 21.72
C GLN A 797 4.47 -3.57 21.95
N GLY A 798 5.33 -3.99 21.04
CA GLY A 798 6.12 -5.21 21.20
C GLY A 798 6.51 -5.85 19.87
N ARG A 799 7.14 -7.02 19.97
CA ARG A 799 7.54 -7.85 18.85
C ARG A 799 6.35 -8.54 18.17
N PRO A 800 6.52 -9.13 16.98
CA PRO A 800 5.54 -10.06 16.44
C PRO A 800 5.22 -11.21 17.40
N LEU A 801 3.94 -11.58 17.43
CA LEU A 801 3.41 -12.59 18.35
C LEU A 801 3.96 -14.01 18.09
N ILE A 802 3.93 -14.82 19.11
CA ILE A 802 3.97 -16.28 19.01
C ILE A 802 2.52 -16.80 19.12
N VAL A 803 2.16 -17.75 18.26
CA VAL A 803 0.79 -18.28 18.22
C VAL A 803 0.41 -18.91 19.56
N GLY A 804 -0.67 -18.42 20.16
CA GLY A 804 -1.20 -18.92 21.43
C GLY A 804 -0.49 -18.41 22.68
N GLU A 805 0.52 -17.55 22.58
CA GLU A 805 1.34 -17.14 23.75
C GLU A 805 0.55 -16.43 24.86
N HIS A 806 -0.57 -15.81 24.53
CA HIS A 806 -1.42 -15.13 25.52
C HIS A 806 -2.73 -15.87 25.79
N THR A 807 -2.89 -17.11 25.30
CA THR A 807 -4.13 -17.90 25.50
C THR A 807 -4.45 -18.05 26.98
N GLN A 808 -3.46 -18.43 27.82
CA GLN A 808 -3.64 -18.61 29.26
C GLN A 808 -4.00 -17.28 29.94
N GLU A 809 -3.27 -16.20 29.65
CA GLU A 809 -3.50 -14.85 30.22
C GLU A 809 -4.91 -14.37 29.93
N ILE A 810 -5.33 -14.47 28.65
CA ILE A 810 -6.65 -13.98 28.21
C ILE A 810 -7.76 -14.80 28.87
N LEU A 811 -7.65 -16.14 28.88
CA LEU A 811 -8.68 -17.02 29.46
C LEU A 811 -8.75 -16.87 30.97
N ALA A 812 -7.62 -16.75 31.69
CA ALA A 812 -7.61 -16.46 33.12
C ALA A 812 -8.28 -15.12 33.43
N GLY A 813 -8.03 -14.08 32.61
CA GLY A 813 -8.72 -12.79 32.70
C GLY A 813 -10.23 -12.86 32.40
N MET A 814 -10.71 -13.92 31.74
CA MET A 814 -12.12 -14.23 31.54
C MET A 814 -12.73 -15.13 32.62
N GLY A 815 -11.92 -15.57 33.61
CA GLY A 815 -12.37 -16.39 34.73
C GLY A 815 -12.28 -17.91 34.52
N TYR A 816 -11.60 -18.38 33.46
CA TYR A 816 -11.35 -19.81 33.26
C TYR A 816 -10.26 -20.30 34.21
N THR A 817 -10.47 -21.47 34.84
CA THR A 817 -9.49 -22.12 35.70
C THR A 817 -8.44 -22.86 34.88
N GLU A 818 -7.27 -23.16 35.47
CA GLU A 818 -6.22 -23.97 34.82
C GLU A 818 -6.73 -25.35 34.41
N GLU A 819 -7.56 -25.99 35.24
CA GLU A 819 -8.17 -27.29 34.94
C GLU A 819 -9.11 -27.24 33.73
N GLN A 820 -9.93 -26.18 33.63
CA GLN A 820 -10.79 -25.94 32.48
C GLN A 820 -9.97 -25.72 31.20
N MET A 821 -8.91 -24.90 31.27
CA MET A 821 -8.03 -24.64 30.14
C MET A 821 -7.32 -25.90 29.69
N LYS A 822 -6.79 -26.72 30.60
CA LYS A 822 -6.15 -28.01 30.29
C LYS A 822 -7.10 -28.98 29.62
N THR A 823 -8.34 -29.11 30.13
CA THR A 823 -9.37 -29.94 29.53
C THR A 823 -9.71 -29.47 28.11
N MET A 824 -9.82 -28.17 27.88
CA MET A 824 -10.11 -27.60 26.55
C MET A 824 -8.95 -27.77 25.56
N GLU A 825 -7.68 -27.73 26.03
CA GLU A 825 -6.52 -28.00 25.21
C GLU A 825 -6.46 -29.49 24.78
N GLU A 826 -6.62 -30.41 25.74
CA GLU A 826 -6.64 -31.86 25.50
C GLU A 826 -7.74 -32.23 24.48
N GLN A 827 -8.86 -31.51 24.49
CA GLN A 827 -9.96 -31.66 23.57
C GLN A 827 -9.84 -30.79 22.31
N MET A 828 -8.68 -30.17 22.07
CA MET A 828 -8.38 -29.37 20.87
C MET A 828 -9.30 -28.17 20.63
N ALA A 829 -9.96 -27.64 21.65
CA ALA A 829 -10.77 -26.43 21.56
C ALA A 829 -9.92 -25.15 21.57
N ILE A 830 -8.82 -25.16 22.32
CA ILE A 830 -7.84 -24.07 22.42
C ILE A 830 -6.44 -24.58 22.16
N GLY A 831 -5.43 -23.72 22.14
CA GLY A 831 -4.03 -24.11 22.02
C GLY A 831 -3.07 -23.13 22.68
N PHE A 832 -1.91 -23.65 23.11
CA PHE A 832 -0.79 -22.91 23.70
C PHE A 832 0.45 -22.99 22.79
N PRO A 833 1.51 -22.21 23.04
CA PRO A 833 2.77 -22.33 22.31
C PRO A 833 3.31 -23.76 22.32
N GLY A 834 3.82 -24.22 21.18
CA GLY A 834 4.34 -25.58 21.05
C GLY A 834 3.31 -26.67 20.72
N MET A 835 2.02 -26.31 20.66
CA MET A 835 0.97 -27.26 20.24
C MET A 835 1.26 -27.88 18.87
N PRO A 836 0.76 -29.11 18.58
CA PRO A 836 0.87 -29.72 17.27
C PRO A 836 0.19 -28.84 16.20
N ARG A 837 0.90 -28.60 15.13
CA ARG A 837 0.55 -27.60 14.11
C ARG A 837 -0.35 -28.15 13.00
N MET A 838 -0.51 -29.47 12.92
CA MET A 838 -1.42 -30.14 12.00
C MET A 838 -2.20 -31.19 12.77
N PRO A 839 -3.47 -31.46 12.42
CA PRO A 839 -4.13 -32.64 12.94
C PRO A 839 -3.25 -33.85 12.57
N PRO A 840 -3.16 -34.87 13.46
CA PRO A 840 -2.47 -36.10 13.10
C PRO A 840 -3.09 -36.57 11.78
N ARG A 841 -2.28 -36.68 10.73
CA ARG A 841 -2.76 -37.29 9.49
C ARG A 841 -3.25 -38.68 9.83
N PRO A 842 -4.44 -39.10 9.35
CA PRO A 842 -4.78 -40.52 9.35
C PRO A 842 -3.60 -41.25 8.74
N ALA A 843 -3.20 -42.37 9.31
CA ALA A 843 -2.10 -43.19 8.83
C ALA A 843 -2.42 -43.74 7.41
N ALA A 844 -2.29 -42.86 6.43
CA ALA A 844 -2.28 -43.20 5.01
C ALA A 844 -0.82 -43.22 4.58
N GLY A 845 -0.43 -44.23 3.87
CA GLY A 845 0.93 -44.56 3.49
C GLY A 845 1.82 -43.36 3.14
N ALA A 846 3.12 -43.51 3.33
CA ALA A 846 4.12 -42.47 3.19
C ALA A 846 3.82 -41.55 2.01
N PRO A 847 3.93 -40.21 2.18
CA PRO A 847 3.69 -39.30 1.08
C PRO A 847 4.60 -39.72 -0.08
N LYS A 848 4.01 -39.95 -1.25
CA LYS A 848 4.80 -40.07 -2.48
C LYS A 848 5.61 -38.79 -2.55
N GLN A 849 6.93 -38.89 -2.63
CA GLN A 849 7.80 -37.77 -2.85
C GLN A 849 7.36 -37.11 -4.16
N GLY A 850 6.82 -35.90 -4.08
CA GLY A 850 6.49 -35.12 -5.26
C GLY A 850 7.75 -34.70 -6.03
N MET A 851 7.60 -34.24 -7.25
CA MET A 851 8.70 -33.83 -8.14
C MET A 851 9.64 -32.83 -7.44
N ALA A 852 9.09 -31.89 -6.64
CA ALA A 852 9.85 -30.94 -5.84
C ALA A 852 10.87 -31.61 -4.91
N GLY A 853 10.46 -32.66 -4.21
CA GLY A 853 11.36 -33.43 -3.33
C GLY A 853 12.43 -34.19 -4.09
N MET A 854 12.12 -34.69 -5.29
CA MET A 854 13.05 -35.40 -6.16
C MET A 854 14.10 -34.44 -6.74
N LEU A 855 13.66 -33.32 -7.29
CA LEU A 855 14.54 -32.29 -7.85
C LEU A 855 15.45 -31.65 -6.80
N ALA A 856 14.94 -31.39 -5.60
CA ALA A 856 15.75 -30.86 -4.49
C ALA A 856 16.81 -31.88 -4.00
N GLN A 857 16.53 -33.18 -4.08
CA GLN A 857 17.52 -34.21 -3.77
C GLN A 857 18.58 -34.36 -4.87
N GLU A 858 18.23 -34.21 -6.13
CA GLU A 858 19.18 -34.24 -7.25
C GLU A 858 20.12 -33.03 -7.22
N ALA A 859 19.59 -31.84 -6.97
CA ALA A 859 20.37 -30.60 -6.84
C ALA A 859 21.37 -30.61 -5.65
N LYS A 860 21.12 -31.40 -4.61
CA LYS A 860 22.05 -31.59 -3.47
C LYS A 860 23.12 -32.64 -3.72
N LYS A 861 23.02 -33.41 -4.80
CA LYS A 861 23.98 -34.47 -5.15
C LYS A 861 25.03 -34.03 -6.19
N GLY A 862 24.83 -32.93 -6.87
CA GLY A 862 25.81 -32.23 -7.74
C GLY A 862 26.56 -31.19 -6.96
#